data_f8742a5a9572fda5d70dcb4d5c656cc9
#
_entry.id   f8742a5a9572fda5d70dcb4d5c656cc9
#
_cell.length_a   1.000
_cell.length_b   1.000
_cell.length_c   1.000
_cell.angle_alpha   90.00
_cell.angle_beta   90.00
_cell.angle_gamma   90.00
#
_symmetry.space_group_name_H-M   'P 1'
#
loop_
_entity.id
_entity.type
_entity.pdbx_description
1 polymer ?
#
loop_
_entity_poly.entity_id
_entity_poly.type
_entity_poly.pdbx_seq_one_letter_code
_entity_poly.pdbx_strand_id
1 'polypeptide(L)'
;MDTREILTRFKGGTLRREHAVALLAGTSPVVAPPVVALPVAALPAADREPLPGPGPVPGPGPGAGPGAGAGMPCAVVGIQGRFPQAGDLEAFWRNGLQGRIAEAALPGGRRSACAGWRGHFLDGVEEFDPDLFGLGAREAAGLDLRERLLAQSAWQTLESAGYAGARLERLIASDGTARSVGVYAALGPAGGALPGTGHRHTAPPDSRPGPAARLSRLLDLRGPSLSVDSGDSSFLTALHLALGGLRAGECAAALVGAVELRLHPACQRPGAGEGVAAVLLKPLAAARADGDRVHAVIRSSAVGHPGRAAPGPQYGRLVGRALAAAGLRPPGTGPQHPDAGPQGPDSGPQSEAQDAGLEAVGVALEESSRTVAALVGDAGAVTGAAALVRAVGQLRHAVLLAGPDRPAPAAWEPARRDDGTVLPRRALVSVPGPAAPADAVSPVDAADAADGMEDTDGVEGVEGVGVVLVVEEAPAVPRAPARTGPPPGTGPAELVLLSAATPAHLAATAGRLAARLSDGGGGGRDGGPAGPDLAAVAHELRLGRAVLRCRLAVTVRTVAELADALAGFAAHPGPGTGPAGVRSADLRTAAGPPLIEGLEETRAYVAALWQGGRLEQLTRLWLAGVDVCAVLPAHPGPGAVELPATVLRPRPLEPGPGTDGAPQ
;
A
#
# COMPACT_ATOMS: atom_id res chain seq x y z
N MET A 1 -24.14 -46.20 18.76
CA MET A 1 -24.35 -46.68 17.36
C MET A 1 -23.13 -47.49 16.98
N ASP A 2 -23.34 -48.66 16.40
CA ASP A 2 -22.22 -49.41 15.87
C ASP A 2 -21.77 -48.90 14.49
N THR A 3 -20.58 -49.30 14.08
CA THR A 3 -19.97 -48.84 12.80
C THR A 3 -20.86 -49.16 11.60
N ARG A 4 -21.58 -50.26 11.63
CA ARG A 4 -22.47 -50.68 10.55
C ARG A 4 -23.72 -49.82 10.43
N GLU A 5 -24.27 -49.43 11.56
CA GLU A 5 -25.43 -48.51 11.62
C GLU A 5 -25.05 -47.09 11.16
N ILE A 6 -23.86 -46.59 11.55
CA ILE A 6 -23.32 -45.30 11.11
C ILE A 6 -23.19 -45.27 9.58
N LEU A 7 -22.59 -46.29 9.00
CA LEU A 7 -22.38 -46.41 7.56
C LEU A 7 -23.72 -46.56 6.81
N THR A 8 -24.70 -47.25 7.38
CA THR A 8 -26.01 -47.45 6.77
C THR A 8 -26.79 -46.12 6.71
N ARG A 9 -26.77 -45.34 7.79
CA ARG A 9 -27.40 -44.01 7.85
C ARG A 9 -26.72 -42.97 6.97
N PHE A 10 -25.40 -43.06 6.85
CA PHE A 10 -24.62 -42.22 5.94
C PHE A 10 -24.98 -42.51 4.47
N LYS A 11 -25.00 -43.79 4.07
CA LYS A 11 -25.39 -44.23 2.72
C LYS A 11 -26.84 -43.91 2.40
N GLY A 12 -27.71 -43.94 3.40
CA GLY A 12 -29.12 -43.55 3.27
C GLY A 12 -29.40 -42.06 3.30
N GLY A 13 -28.36 -41.18 3.37
CA GLY A 13 -28.46 -39.72 3.37
C GLY A 13 -29.05 -39.12 4.67
N THR A 14 -29.27 -39.93 5.71
CA THR A 14 -29.86 -39.49 6.99
C THR A 14 -28.80 -39.06 8.01
N LEU A 15 -27.50 -39.18 7.66
CA LEU A 15 -26.38 -38.77 8.48
C LEU A 15 -25.37 -37.99 7.62
N ARG A 16 -25.00 -36.79 8.01
CA ARG A 16 -23.99 -35.99 7.31
C ARG A 16 -22.61 -36.57 7.47
N ARG A 17 -21.74 -36.39 6.48
CA ARG A 17 -20.37 -36.91 6.43
C ARG A 17 -19.56 -36.57 7.68
N GLU A 18 -19.64 -35.33 8.14
CA GLU A 18 -18.92 -34.82 9.32
C GLU A 18 -19.34 -35.56 10.60
N HIS A 19 -20.63 -35.80 10.77
CA HIS A 19 -21.17 -36.55 11.92
C HIS A 19 -20.82 -38.03 11.84
N ALA A 20 -20.82 -38.60 10.66
CA ALA A 20 -20.44 -39.99 10.47
C ALA A 20 -18.94 -40.21 10.82
N VAL A 21 -18.06 -39.30 10.41
CA VAL A 21 -16.63 -39.34 10.72
C VAL A 21 -16.38 -39.17 12.23
N ALA A 22 -17.06 -38.22 12.88
CA ALA A 22 -16.93 -37.98 14.32
C ALA A 22 -17.37 -39.20 15.16
N LEU A 23 -18.47 -39.84 14.78
CA LEU A 23 -18.97 -41.04 15.43
C LEU A 23 -18.05 -42.27 15.22
N LEU A 24 -17.44 -42.40 14.04
CA LEU A 24 -16.46 -43.44 13.74
C LEU A 24 -15.13 -43.23 14.46
N ALA A 25 -14.74 -41.97 14.68
CA ALA A 25 -13.53 -41.59 15.41
C ALA A 25 -13.67 -41.65 16.94
N GLY A 26 -14.87 -41.96 17.46
CA GLY A 26 -15.14 -41.99 18.90
C GLY A 26 -15.09 -40.58 19.57
N THR A 27 -15.11 -39.53 18.78
CA THR A 27 -15.15 -38.13 19.29
C THR A 27 -16.60 -37.68 19.33
N SER A 28 -17.05 -37.08 20.45
CA SER A 28 -18.37 -36.46 20.51
C SER A 28 -18.42 -35.32 19.50
N PRO A 29 -19.43 -35.26 18.60
CA PRO A 29 -19.56 -34.14 17.70
C PRO A 29 -19.79 -32.89 18.54
N VAL A 30 -18.95 -31.87 18.39
CA VAL A 30 -19.23 -30.54 18.90
C VAL A 30 -20.42 -30.04 18.10
N VAL A 31 -21.61 -30.17 18.67
CA VAL A 31 -22.82 -29.57 18.14
C VAL A 31 -22.66 -28.07 18.34
N ALA A 32 -22.30 -27.36 17.29
CA ALA A 32 -22.51 -25.92 17.27
C ALA A 32 -24.01 -25.69 17.57
N PRO A 33 -24.36 -24.83 18.54
CA PRO A 33 -25.76 -24.54 18.82
C PRO A 33 -26.42 -24.10 17.51
N PRO A 34 -27.65 -24.53 17.22
CA PRO A 34 -28.36 -24.04 16.05
C PRO A 34 -28.44 -22.53 16.16
N VAL A 35 -28.06 -21.84 15.09
CA VAL A 35 -28.35 -20.42 14.93
C VAL A 35 -29.87 -20.33 14.91
N VAL A 36 -30.47 -20.12 16.07
CA VAL A 36 -31.88 -19.78 16.19
C VAL A 36 -31.96 -18.37 15.64
N ALA A 37 -32.47 -18.25 14.42
CA ALA A 37 -32.96 -16.98 13.93
C ALA A 37 -34.09 -16.54 14.87
N LEU A 38 -33.74 -15.69 15.84
CA LEU A 38 -34.76 -15.02 16.65
C LEU A 38 -35.55 -14.13 15.69
N PRO A 39 -36.89 -14.21 15.72
CA PRO A 39 -37.70 -13.27 14.99
C PRO A 39 -37.38 -11.88 15.50
N VAL A 40 -37.03 -10.96 14.61
CA VAL A 40 -36.85 -9.54 14.93
C VAL A 40 -38.24 -9.04 15.40
N ALA A 41 -38.48 -9.12 16.70
CA ALA A 41 -39.58 -8.40 17.32
C ALA A 41 -39.23 -6.91 17.23
N ALA A 42 -40.03 -6.17 16.48
CA ALA A 42 -39.95 -4.74 16.37
C ALA A 42 -40.03 -4.14 17.79
N LEU A 43 -38.92 -3.63 18.28
CA LEU A 43 -38.89 -2.76 19.45
C LEU A 43 -39.57 -1.43 19.06
N PRO A 44 -40.43 -0.86 19.90
CA PRO A 44 -41.07 0.41 19.60
C PRO A 44 -40.00 1.51 19.47
N ALA A 45 -40.16 2.32 18.45
CA ALA A 45 -39.34 3.50 18.22
C ALA A 45 -39.47 4.44 19.41
N ALA A 46 -38.43 4.49 20.26
CA ALA A 46 -38.28 5.56 21.21
C ALA A 46 -37.69 6.76 20.43
N ASP A 47 -38.38 7.89 20.57
CA ASP A 47 -38.01 9.18 19.97
C ASP A 47 -36.54 9.50 20.24
N ARG A 48 -35.70 9.26 19.24
CA ARG A 48 -34.34 9.82 19.18
C ARG A 48 -34.40 10.96 18.18
N GLU A 49 -34.21 12.18 18.67
CA GLU A 49 -33.86 13.29 17.79
C GLU A 49 -32.62 12.88 16.97
N PRO A 50 -32.67 12.98 15.63
CA PRO A 50 -31.52 12.67 14.82
C PRO A 50 -30.47 13.75 15.09
N LEU A 51 -29.26 13.33 15.53
CA LEU A 51 -28.07 14.17 15.44
C LEU A 51 -27.97 14.68 14.00
N PRO A 52 -27.63 15.97 13.77
CA PRO A 52 -27.50 16.49 12.42
C PRO A 52 -26.41 15.67 11.70
N GLY A 53 -26.85 14.80 10.80
CA GLY A 53 -25.99 14.09 9.88
C GLY A 53 -25.27 15.08 8.96
N PRO A 54 -24.11 14.75 8.41
CA PRO A 54 -23.53 15.54 7.35
C PRO A 54 -24.60 15.72 6.28
N GLY A 55 -24.85 16.97 5.90
CA GLY A 55 -25.87 17.31 4.93
C GLY A 55 -25.71 16.46 3.66
N PRO A 56 -26.79 16.19 2.92
CA PRO A 56 -26.75 15.36 1.74
C PRO A 56 -25.71 15.92 0.77
N VAL A 57 -24.71 15.11 0.44
CA VAL A 57 -23.82 15.37 -0.68
C VAL A 57 -24.73 15.56 -1.90
N PRO A 58 -24.68 16.70 -2.62
CA PRO A 58 -25.52 16.88 -3.80
C PRO A 58 -25.26 15.75 -4.78
N GLY A 59 -26.21 14.86 -4.97
CA GLY A 59 -26.18 13.89 -6.05
C GLY A 59 -26.10 14.63 -7.38
N PRO A 60 -25.52 14.04 -8.42
CA PRO A 60 -25.49 14.64 -9.75
C PRO A 60 -26.93 14.88 -10.18
N GLY A 61 -27.32 16.16 -10.31
CA GLY A 61 -28.64 16.56 -10.77
C GLY A 61 -28.89 15.96 -12.17
N PRO A 62 -30.16 15.61 -12.51
CA PRO A 62 -30.52 15.13 -13.84
C PRO A 62 -30.43 16.33 -14.82
N GLY A 63 -29.24 16.51 -15.44
CA GLY A 63 -29.01 17.63 -16.36
C GLY A 63 -27.57 17.82 -16.82
N ALA A 64 -26.63 16.99 -16.39
CA ALA A 64 -25.31 17.01 -17.00
C ALA A 64 -25.38 16.34 -18.38
N GLY A 65 -25.57 17.14 -19.42
CA GLY A 65 -25.31 16.75 -20.79
C GLY A 65 -23.86 16.21 -20.94
N PRO A 66 -23.47 15.61 -22.09
CA PRO A 66 -22.16 15.03 -22.29
C PRO A 66 -21.08 16.12 -22.40
N GLY A 67 -20.85 16.85 -21.33
CA GLY A 67 -19.81 17.84 -21.09
C GLY A 67 -18.81 17.22 -20.13
N ALA A 68 -17.82 16.53 -20.69
CA ALA A 68 -16.51 16.23 -20.11
C ALA A 68 -16.48 16.14 -18.57
N GLY A 69 -16.77 14.99 -18.03
CA GLY A 69 -16.51 14.70 -16.62
C GLY A 69 -15.02 14.80 -16.32
N ALA A 70 -14.57 15.93 -15.77
CA ALA A 70 -13.31 15.97 -15.06
C ALA A 70 -13.37 14.88 -14.01
N GLY A 71 -12.54 13.85 -14.15
CA GLY A 71 -12.55 12.69 -13.26
C GLY A 71 -12.35 13.11 -11.81
N MET A 72 -13.02 12.46 -10.87
CA MET A 72 -12.83 12.70 -9.44
C MET A 72 -11.35 12.46 -9.08
N PRO A 73 -10.62 13.49 -8.61
CA PRO A 73 -9.23 13.34 -8.23
C PRO A 73 -9.11 12.48 -6.97
N CYS A 74 -8.11 11.59 -6.97
CA CYS A 74 -7.83 10.71 -5.84
C CYS A 74 -6.47 11.03 -5.24
N ALA A 75 -6.40 11.10 -3.92
CA ALA A 75 -5.18 11.29 -3.16
C ALA A 75 -4.45 9.96 -2.96
N VAL A 76 -3.14 9.96 -3.12
CA VAL A 76 -2.24 8.91 -2.61
C VAL A 76 -1.98 9.26 -1.15
N VAL A 77 -2.59 8.52 -0.23
CA VAL A 77 -2.50 8.79 1.22
C VAL A 77 -1.54 7.85 1.93
N GLY A 78 -1.17 6.74 1.31
CA GLY A 78 -0.15 5.81 1.78
C GLY A 78 0.64 5.25 0.60
N ILE A 79 1.93 5.03 0.81
CA ILE A 79 2.82 4.47 -0.20
C ILE A 79 3.99 3.76 0.47
N GLN A 80 4.24 2.51 0.09
CA GLN A 80 5.36 1.70 0.56
C GLN A 80 5.87 0.80 -0.55
N GLY A 81 7.13 0.38 -0.44
CA GLY A 81 7.70 -0.54 -1.40
C GLY A 81 9.12 -0.95 -1.04
N ARG A 82 9.53 -2.09 -1.60
CA ARG A 82 10.90 -2.60 -1.57
C ARG A 82 11.33 -2.86 -3.01
N PHE A 83 12.48 -2.35 -3.36
CA PHE A 83 13.07 -2.46 -4.68
C PHE A 83 14.50 -2.98 -4.58
N PRO A 84 15.15 -3.39 -5.68
CA PRO A 84 16.54 -3.85 -5.66
C PRO A 84 17.46 -2.86 -4.95
N GLN A 85 18.22 -3.33 -3.99
CA GLN A 85 19.14 -2.54 -3.14
C GLN A 85 18.46 -1.35 -2.41
N ALA A 86 17.13 -1.41 -2.23
CA ALA A 86 16.33 -0.41 -1.54
C ALA A 86 15.25 -1.10 -0.69
N GLY A 87 15.52 -1.29 0.59
CA GLY A 87 14.61 -1.93 1.54
C GLY A 87 13.40 -1.06 1.92
N ASP A 88 13.43 0.23 1.58
CA ASP A 88 12.36 1.20 1.78
C ASP A 88 12.41 2.32 0.71
N LEU A 89 11.41 3.21 0.73
CA LEU A 89 11.30 4.28 -0.26
C LEU A 89 12.36 5.38 -0.07
N GLU A 90 12.90 5.56 1.12
CA GLU A 90 13.97 6.53 1.37
C GLU A 90 15.28 6.06 0.71
N ALA A 91 15.61 4.77 0.85
CA ALA A 91 16.72 4.16 0.15
C ALA A 91 16.53 4.20 -1.38
N PHE A 92 15.31 3.93 -1.87
CA PHE A 92 14.99 4.02 -3.29
C PHE A 92 15.20 5.45 -3.84
N TRP A 93 14.70 6.45 -3.11
CA TRP A 93 14.91 7.86 -3.44
C TRP A 93 16.39 8.24 -3.48
N ARG A 94 17.15 7.83 -2.47
CA ARG A 94 18.59 8.08 -2.36
C ARG A 94 19.38 7.44 -3.52
N ASN A 95 19.02 6.20 -3.89
CA ASN A 95 19.60 5.53 -5.06
C ASN A 95 19.31 6.30 -6.35
N GLY A 96 18.08 6.82 -6.50
CA GLY A 96 17.70 7.66 -7.64
C GLY A 96 18.48 8.97 -7.71
N LEU A 97 18.70 9.65 -6.58
CA LEU A 97 19.51 10.87 -6.52
C LEU A 97 20.98 10.63 -6.90
N GLN A 98 21.52 9.46 -6.55
CA GLN A 98 22.89 9.06 -6.84
C GLN A 98 23.07 8.50 -8.27
N GLY A 99 21.99 8.35 -9.04
CA GLY A 99 22.03 7.69 -10.35
C GLY A 99 22.52 6.24 -10.27
N ARG A 100 22.21 5.54 -9.17
CA ARG A 100 22.71 4.19 -8.92
C ARG A 100 22.06 3.19 -9.87
N ILE A 101 22.86 2.26 -10.41
CA ILE A 101 22.35 1.08 -11.14
C ILE A 101 22.28 -0.07 -10.12
N ALA A 102 21.07 -0.62 -9.92
CA ALA A 102 20.82 -1.64 -8.90
C ALA A 102 21.02 -3.08 -9.40
N GLU A 103 21.72 -3.27 -10.52
CA GLU A 103 22.03 -4.58 -11.05
C GLU A 103 23.03 -5.34 -10.17
N ALA A 104 22.76 -6.61 -9.88
CA ALA A 104 23.56 -7.46 -9.03
C ALA A 104 23.64 -8.91 -9.55
N ALA A 105 24.54 -9.70 -9.01
CA ALA A 105 24.51 -11.15 -9.19
C ALA A 105 23.29 -11.77 -8.49
N LEU A 106 22.84 -12.93 -8.98
CA LEU A 106 21.74 -13.65 -8.36
C LEU A 106 22.05 -13.96 -6.89
N PRO A 107 21.14 -13.66 -5.93
CA PRO A 107 21.36 -13.96 -4.52
C PRO A 107 21.61 -15.45 -4.28
N GLY A 108 22.51 -15.75 -3.32
CA GLY A 108 22.86 -17.13 -2.95
C GLY A 108 21.64 -17.97 -2.60
N GLY A 109 21.66 -19.24 -2.97
CA GLY A 109 20.54 -20.18 -2.74
C GLY A 109 19.47 -20.22 -3.83
N ARG A 110 19.47 -19.28 -4.77
CA ARG A 110 18.57 -19.31 -5.94
C ARG A 110 19.22 -20.06 -7.11
N ARG A 111 18.41 -20.79 -7.88
CA ARG A 111 18.89 -21.48 -9.09
C ARG A 111 18.94 -20.51 -10.26
N SER A 112 20.08 -20.47 -10.95
CA SER A 112 20.23 -19.72 -12.21
C SER A 112 20.00 -20.64 -13.41
N ALA A 113 19.41 -20.09 -14.47
CA ALA A 113 19.37 -20.72 -15.78
C ALA A 113 20.75 -20.69 -16.47
N CYS A 114 21.55 -19.65 -16.21
CA CYS A 114 22.86 -19.42 -16.79
C CYS A 114 23.88 -19.03 -15.72
N ALA A 115 25.12 -19.48 -15.88
CA ALA A 115 26.22 -19.04 -15.04
C ALA A 115 26.51 -17.54 -15.27
N GLY A 116 26.72 -16.79 -14.17
CA GLY A 116 27.07 -15.36 -14.24
C GLY A 116 25.89 -14.43 -14.54
N TRP A 117 24.66 -14.92 -14.51
CA TRP A 117 23.48 -14.09 -14.75
C TRP A 117 23.36 -12.94 -13.72
N ARG A 118 23.07 -11.75 -14.24
CA ARG A 118 22.90 -10.51 -13.47
C ARG A 118 21.49 -9.95 -13.71
N GLY A 119 20.96 -9.30 -12.69
CA GLY A 119 19.63 -8.68 -12.75
C GLY A 119 19.41 -7.79 -11.52
N HIS A 120 18.15 -7.40 -11.30
CA HIS A 120 17.75 -6.49 -10.24
C HIS A 120 16.91 -7.26 -9.20
N PHE A 121 17.56 -7.77 -8.15
CA PHE A 121 16.97 -8.70 -7.20
C PHE A 121 16.59 -8.06 -5.87
N LEU A 122 15.51 -8.59 -5.26
CA LEU A 122 15.19 -8.34 -3.86
C LEU A 122 15.96 -9.29 -2.94
N ASP A 123 16.43 -8.76 -1.82
CA ASP A 123 16.96 -9.55 -0.71
C ASP A 123 15.83 -10.00 0.23
N GLY A 124 16.02 -11.16 0.90
CA GLY A 124 15.11 -11.66 1.93
C GLY A 124 13.67 -11.92 1.43
N VAL A 125 13.50 -12.40 0.21
CA VAL A 125 12.16 -12.70 -0.36
C VAL A 125 11.49 -13.88 0.32
N GLU A 126 12.25 -14.77 0.94
CA GLU A 126 11.80 -15.91 1.73
C GLU A 126 11.34 -15.53 3.14
N GLU A 127 11.70 -14.34 3.60
CA GLU A 127 11.43 -13.88 4.95
C GLU A 127 10.00 -13.34 5.08
N PHE A 128 9.36 -13.71 6.19
CA PHE A 128 8.03 -13.25 6.53
C PHE A 128 7.90 -13.06 8.05
N ASP A 129 7.04 -12.16 8.46
CA ASP A 129 6.73 -11.89 9.87
C ASP A 129 5.36 -12.49 10.26
N PRO A 130 5.28 -13.77 10.62
CA PRO A 130 4.02 -14.41 10.95
C PRO A 130 3.42 -13.88 12.25
N ASP A 131 4.26 -13.39 13.17
CA ASP A 131 3.82 -12.92 14.49
C ASP A 131 2.98 -11.65 14.36
N LEU A 132 3.34 -10.77 13.41
CA LEU A 132 2.57 -9.55 13.13
C LEU A 132 1.16 -9.88 12.63
N PHE A 133 1.03 -10.89 11.77
CA PHE A 133 -0.24 -11.29 11.17
C PHE A 133 -1.02 -12.32 12.02
N GLY A 134 -0.48 -12.72 13.17
CA GLY A 134 -1.09 -13.74 14.03
C GLY A 134 -1.21 -15.11 13.38
N LEU A 135 -0.36 -15.42 12.40
CA LEU A 135 -0.37 -16.67 11.66
C LEU A 135 0.49 -17.74 12.33
N GLY A 136 -0.05 -18.96 12.40
CA GLY A 136 0.73 -20.13 12.78
C GLY A 136 1.80 -20.46 11.72
N ALA A 137 2.91 -21.09 12.14
CA ALA A 137 4.03 -21.42 11.25
C ALA A 137 3.60 -22.18 9.98
N ARG A 138 2.67 -23.15 10.12
CA ARG A 138 2.14 -23.94 8.99
C ARG A 138 1.32 -23.09 8.02
N GLU A 139 0.49 -22.18 8.54
CA GLU A 139 -0.34 -21.29 7.74
C GLU A 139 0.53 -20.28 6.99
N ALA A 140 1.47 -19.66 7.69
CA ALA A 140 2.44 -18.74 7.12
C ALA A 140 3.31 -19.41 6.05
N ALA A 141 3.77 -20.65 6.29
CA ALA A 141 4.51 -21.44 5.31
C ALA A 141 3.67 -21.81 4.07
N GLY A 142 2.35 -21.88 4.20
CA GLY A 142 1.41 -22.13 3.10
C GLY A 142 1.13 -20.94 2.20
N LEU A 143 1.56 -19.72 2.55
CA LEU A 143 1.44 -18.54 1.69
C LEU A 143 2.50 -18.55 0.59
N ASP A 144 2.12 -18.12 -0.62
CA ASP A 144 3.06 -17.84 -1.71
C ASP A 144 4.01 -16.70 -1.31
N LEU A 145 5.27 -16.75 -1.77
CA LEU A 145 6.27 -15.72 -1.42
C LEU A 145 5.82 -14.30 -1.84
N ARG A 146 5.15 -14.18 -2.99
CA ARG A 146 4.61 -12.89 -3.46
C ARG A 146 3.52 -12.39 -2.53
N GLU A 147 2.67 -13.28 -2.02
CA GLU A 147 1.61 -12.92 -1.07
C GLU A 147 2.17 -12.47 0.28
N ARG A 148 3.25 -13.10 0.75
CA ARG A 148 3.95 -12.69 1.98
C ARG A 148 4.51 -11.28 1.84
N LEU A 149 5.22 -11.00 0.74
CA LEU A 149 5.76 -9.66 0.47
C LEU A 149 4.66 -8.62 0.33
N LEU A 150 3.58 -8.95 -0.41
CA LEU A 150 2.44 -8.06 -0.58
C LEU A 150 1.75 -7.76 0.74
N ALA A 151 1.54 -8.76 1.61
CA ALA A 151 0.91 -8.58 2.91
C ALA A 151 1.72 -7.63 3.80
N GLN A 152 3.04 -7.78 3.84
CA GLN A 152 3.93 -6.91 4.61
C GLN A 152 3.90 -5.47 4.06
N SER A 153 4.00 -5.30 2.74
CA SER A 153 3.94 -3.98 2.10
C SER A 153 2.56 -3.31 2.28
N ALA A 154 1.48 -4.08 2.16
CA ALA A 154 0.11 -3.61 2.36
C ALA A 154 -0.12 -3.14 3.81
N TRP A 155 0.32 -3.93 4.79
CA TRP A 155 0.25 -3.53 6.20
C TRP A 155 0.98 -2.22 6.46
N GLN A 156 2.24 -2.13 6.02
CA GLN A 156 3.04 -0.91 6.19
C GLN A 156 2.41 0.30 5.48
N THR A 157 1.77 0.08 4.33
CA THR A 157 1.06 1.14 3.59
C THR A 157 -0.15 1.65 4.38
N LEU A 158 -1.00 0.75 4.89
CA LEU A 158 -2.14 1.12 5.73
C LEU A 158 -1.68 1.83 7.00
N GLU A 159 -0.64 1.31 7.64
CA GLU A 159 -0.14 1.86 8.89
C GLU A 159 0.52 3.24 8.70
N SER A 160 1.31 3.43 7.63
CA SER A 160 1.92 4.74 7.33
C SER A 160 0.90 5.80 6.94
N ALA A 161 -0.25 5.37 6.41
CA ALA A 161 -1.40 6.23 6.11
C ALA A 161 -2.30 6.47 7.34
N GLY A 162 -2.01 5.83 8.49
CA GLY A 162 -2.82 5.94 9.69
C GLY A 162 -4.12 5.12 9.66
N TYR A 163 -4.19 4.08 8.85
CA TYR A 163 -5.37 3.22 8.67
C TYR A 163 -5.16 1.77 9.12
N ALA A 164 -4.25 1.53 10.08
CA ALA A 164 -4.11 0.21 10.71
C ALA A 164 -4.89 0.09 12.03
N GLY A 165 -5.43 1.19 12.57
CA GLY A 165 -6.14 1.26 13.85
C GLY A 165 -7.61 1.68 13.72
N ALA A 166 -8.10 2.41 14.71
CA ALA A 166 -9.50 2.83 14.81
C ALA A 166 -10.00 3.66 13.61
N ARG A 167 -9.09 4.33 12.89
CA ARG A 167 -9.45 5.06 11.65
C ARG A 167 -9.89 4.14 10.53
N LEU A 168 -9.44 2.88 10.49
CA LEU A 168 -9.87 1.91 9.48
C LEU A 168 -11.37 1.61 9.59
N GLU A 169 -11.92 1.55 10.81
CA GLU A 169 -13.36 1.35 11.04
C GLU A 169 -14.23 2.49 10.50
N ARG A 170 -13.64 3.67 10.33
CA ARG A 170 -14.33 4.88 9.82
C ARG A 170 -14.34 4.96 8.29
N LEU A 171 -13.66 4.07 7.61
CA LEU A 171 -13.77 3.93 6.16
C LEU A 171 -15.07 3.19 5.84
N ILE A 172 -16.13 3.95 5.64
CA ILE A 172 -17.48 3.43 5.44
C ILE A 172 -17.91 3.67 3.99
N ALA A 173 -18.32 2.61 3.30
CA ALA A 173 -18.88 2.70 1.96
C ALA A 173 -20.29 3.30 1.99
N SER A 174 -20.83 3.61 0.81
CA SER A 174 -22.18 4.19 0.64
C SER A 174 -23.31 3.28 1.16
N ASP A 175 -23.06 1.98 1.24
CA ASP A 175 -23.99 0.97 1.78
C ASP A 175 -23.89 0.77 3.30
N GLY A 176 -23.02 1.54 3.99
CA GLY A 176 -22.78 1.44 5.43
C GLY A 176 -21.72 0.41 5.83
N THR A 177 -21.08 -0.28 4.88
CA THR A 177 -20.03 -1.26 5.19
C THR A 177 -18.78 -0.56 5.73
N ALA A 178 -18.43 -0.82 7.00
CA ALA A 178 -17.20 -0.35 7.62
C ALA A 178 -15.97 -1.13 7.12
N ARG A 179 -14.76 -0.59 7.32
CA ARG A 179 -13.50 -1.16 6.80
C ARG A 179 -13.53 -1.33 5.28
N SER A 180 -14.25 -0.44 4.61
CA SER A 180 -14.50 -0.47 3.16
C SER A 180 -13.26 -0.03 2.37
N VAL A 181 -12.30 -0.95 2.29
CA VAL A 181 -11.08 -0.80 1.49
C VAL A 181 -11.11 -1.84 0.38
N GLY A 182 -11.14 -1.39 -0.88
CA GLY A 182 -10.98 -2.27 -2.04
C GLY A 182 -9.51 -2.72 -2.16
N VAL A 183 -9.27 -3.97 -2.52
CA VAL A 183 -7.93 -4.54 -2.73
C VAL A 183 -7.75 -4.91 -4.20
N TYR A 184 -6.76 -4.32 -4.85
CA TYR A 184 -6.42 -4.54 -6.25
C TYR A 184 -4.96 -5.01 -6.32
N ALA A 185 -4.76 -6.31 -6.56
CA ALA A 185 -3.44 -6.94 -6.49
C ALA A 185 -2.95 -7.36 -7.89
N ALA A 186 -1.80 -6.85 -8.27
CA ALA A 186 -1.08 -7.21 -9.49
C ALA A 186 0.11 -8.11 -9.11
N LEU A 187 0.06 -9.37 -9.48
CA LEU A 187 1.15 -10.31 -9.23
C LEU A 187 1.71 -10.81 -10.55
N GLY A 188 3.00 -10.71 -10.68
CA GLY A 188 3.73 -11.33 -11.78
C GLY A 188 3.52 -12.85 -11.82
N PRO A 189 3.98 -13.54 -12.86
CA PRO A 189 3.80 -14.97 -13.06
C PRO A 189 4.16 -15.77 -11.81
N ALA A 190 3.44 -16.86 -11.54
CA ALA A 190 3.76 -17.79 -10.47
C ALA A 190 5.11 -18.46 -10.82
N GLY A 191 6.20 -17.86 -10.41
CA GLY A 191 7.53 -18.45 -10.50
C GLY A 191 7.63 -19.60 -9.48
N GLY A 192 8.22 -20.72 -9.88
CA GLY A 192 8.33 -21.93 -9.09
C GLY A 192 8.84 -21.74 -7.66
N ALA A 193 8.70 -22.77 -6.84
CA ALA A 193 9.21 -22.79 -5.49
C ALA A 193 10.74 -22.61 -5.46
N LEU A 194 11.25 -21.90 -4.44
CA LEU A 194 12.70 -21.90 -4.16
C LEU A 194 13.17 -23.34 -3.92
N PRO A 195 14.30 -23.76 -4.51
CA PRO A 195 14.86 -25.08 -4.25
C PRO A 195 15.13 -25.25 -2.75
N GLY A 196 14.70 -26.37 -2.18
CA GLY A 196 14.89 -26.68 -0.76
C GLY A 196 13.80 -26.15 0.18
N THR A 197 12.89 -25.30 -0.26
CA THR A 197 11.81 -24.77 0.62
C THR A 197 10.63 -25.71 0.78
N GLY A 198 10.61 -26.87 0.12
CA GLY A 198 9.55 -27.87 0.29
C GLY A 198 8.12 -27.41 -0.02
N HIS A 199 7.96 -26.21 -0.58
CA HIS A 199 6.66 -25.62 -0.89
C HIS A 199 5.99 -26.32 -2.07
N ARG A 200 5.58 -27.56 -1.87
CA ARG A 200 4.55 -28.17 -2.71
C ARG A 200 3.22 -27.60 -2.27
N HIS A 201 2.60 -26.81 -3.13
CA HIS A 201 1.20 -26.42 -2.93
C HIS A 201 0.37 -27.69 -2.80
N THR A 202 -0.05 -28.02 -1.58
CA THR A 202 -0.81 -29.26 -1.28
C THR A 202 -2.27 -29.17 -1.75
N ALA A 203 -2.73 -28.00 -2.18
CA ALA A 203 -4.07 -27.82 -2.75
C ALA A 203 -3.97 -27.50 -4.25
N PRO A 204 -4.88 -28.01 -5.07
CA PRO A 204 -4.95 -27.66 -6.48
C PRO A 204 -5.02 -26.13 -6.63
N PRO A 205 -4.34 -25.53 -7.63
CA PRO A 205 -4.35 -24.07 -7.84
C PRO A 205 -5.77 -23.49 -7.95
N ASP A 206 -6.69 -24.24 -8.54
CA ASP A 206 -8.07 -23.82 -8.80
C ASP A 206 -8.98 -23.76 -7.56
N SER A 207 -8.53 -24.26 -6.40
CA SER A 207 -9.34 -24.29 -5.16
C SER A 207 -9.02 -23.15 -4.17
N ARG A 208 -8.07 -22.28 -4.48
CA ARG A 208 -7.63 -21.21 -3.57
C ARG A 208 -8.22 -19.86 -3.96
N PRO A 209 -8.68 -19.05 -3.00
CA PRO A 209 -8.99 -17.64 -3.26
C PRO A 209 -7.80 -16.94 -3.90
N GLY A 210 -8.05 -16.02 -4.82
CA GLY A 210 -7.01 -15.20 -5.42
C GLY A 210 -6.23 -14.37 -4.39
N PRO A 211 -5.02 -13.89 -4.73
CA PRO A 211 -4.16 -13.13 -3.81
C PRO A 211 -4.83 -11.92 -3.18
N ALA A 212 -5.61 -11.16 -3.95
CA ALA A 212 -6.36 -10.01 -3.44
C ALA A 212 -7.37 -10.42 -2.36
N ALA A 213 -8.16 -11.47 -2.59
CA ALA A 213 -9.16 -11.96 -1.64
C ALA A 213 -8.51 -12.50 -0.35
N ARG A 214 -7.34 -13.15 -0.46
CA ARG A 214 -6.58 -13.58 0.71
C ARG A 214 -6.04 -12.41 1.52
N LEU A 215 -5.52 -11.39 0.85
CA LEU A 215 -5.07 -10.17 1.52
C LEU A 215 -6.22 -9.46 2.21
N SER A 216 -7.39 -9.32 1.56
CA SER A 216 -8.59 -8.76 2.17
C SER A 216 -9.00 -9.53 3.43
N ARG A 217 -8.98 -10.86 3.38
CA ARG A 217 -9.29 -11.69 4.54
C ARG A 217 -8.26 -11.54 5.66
N LEU A 218 -6.96 -11.51 5.32
CA LEU A 218 -5.87 -11.40 6.29
C LEU A 218 -5.93 -10.07 7.07
N LEU A 219 -6.30 -8.99 6.38
CA LEU A 219 -6.35 -7.63 6.95
C LEU A 219 -7.79 -7.20 7.33
N ASP A 220 -8.79 -8.08 7.17
CA ASP A 220 -10.22 -7.81 7.36
C ASP A 220 -10.68 -6.54 6.61
N LEU A 221 -10.39 -6.47 5.31
CA LEU A 221 -10.82 -5.39 4.41
C LEU A 221 -12.06 -5.84 3.63
N ARG A 222 -13.07 -4.98 3.53
CA ARG A 222 -14.42 -5.36 3.09
C ARG A 222 -14.88 -4.70 1.79
N GLY A 223 -13.96 -4.14 1.01
CA GLY A 223 -14.23 -3.64 -0.33
C GLY A 223 -14.06 -4.70 -1.43
N PRO A 224 -14.18 -4.31 -2.71
CA PRO A 224 -13.87 -5.18 -3.84
C PRO A 224 -12.47 -5.80 -3.73
N SER A 225 -12.31 -7.05 -4.16
CA SER A 225 -11.03 -7.78 -4.10
C SER A 225 -10.71 -8.38 -5.46
N LEU A 226 -9.82 -7.74 -6.23
CA LEU A 226 -9.52 -8.08 -7.61
C LEU A 226 -8.03 -8.38 -7.79
N SER A 227 -7.74 -9.53 -8.42
CA SER A 227 -6.39 -9.83 -8.91
C SER A 227 -6.33 -9.45 -10.39
N VAL A 228 -5.31 -8.67 -10.76
CA VAL A 228 -5.17 -8.08 -12.10
C VAL A 228 -3.89 -8.58 -12.73
N ASP A 229 -4.01 -9.07 -13.96
CA ASP A 229 -2.90 -9.47 -14.81
C ASP A 229 -3.07 -8.82 -16.19
N SER A 230 -2.17 -7.94 -16.54
CA SER A 230 -2.04 -7.31 -17.86
C SER A 230 -0.55 -7.11 -18.22
N GLY A 231 0.28 -8.09 -17.84
CA GLY A 231 1.73 -8.06 -18.05
C GLY A 231 2.38 -6.91 -17.25
N ASP A 232 3.29 -6.19 -17.89
CA ASP A 232 4.07 -5.12 -17.28
C ASP A 232 3.20 -3.94 -16.80
N SER A 233 2.01 -3.77 -17.37
CA SER A 233 1.06 -2.72 -16.99
C SER A 233 0.13 -3.10 -15.83
N SER A 234 0.27 -4.30 -15.25
CA SER A 234 -0.67 -4.84 -14.25
C SER A 234 -0.94 -3.91 -13.09
N PHE A 235 0.11 -3.28 -12.51
CA PHE A 235 -0.08 -2.33 -11.43
C PHE A 235 -0.89 -1.10 -11.84
N LEU A 236 -0.55 -0.48 -12.96
CA LEU A 236 -1.27 0.72 -13.43
C LEU A 236 -2.70 0.39 -13.87
N THR A 237 -2.93 -0.81 -14.42
CA THR A 237 -4.28 -1.31 -14.73
C THR A 237 -5.08 -1.54 -13.44
N ALA A 238 -4.49 -2.17 -12.42
CA ALA A 238 -5.10 -2.34 -11.11
C ALA A 238 -5.45 -0.99 -10.46
N LEU A 239 -4.56 -0.01 -10.60
CA LEU A 239 -4.79 1.35 -10.12
C LEU A 239 -5.94 2.03 -10.88
N HIS A 240 -6.02 1.88 -12.21
CA HIS A 240 -7.13 2.39 -13.01
C HIS A 240 -8.48 1.81 -12.55
N LEU A 241 -8.54 0.50 -12.31
CA LEU A 241 -9.73 -0.17 -11.78
C LEU A 241 -10.08 0.33 -10.38
N ALA A 242 -9.10 0.53 -9.50
CA ALA A 242 -9.28 1.09 -8.17
C ALA A 242 -9.89 2.51 -8.20
N LEU A 243 -9.42 3.36 -9.12
CA LEU A 243 -10.01 4.69 -9.34
C LEU A 243 -11.47 4.58 -9.82
N GLY A 244 -11.80 3.56 -10.61
CA GLY A 244 -13.17 3.24 -11.01
C GLY A 244 -14.07 2.89 -9.82
N GLY A 245 -13.62 1.96 -8.97
CA GLY A 245 -14.34 1.54 -7.76
C GLY A 245 -14.56 2.68 -6.77
N LEU A 246 -13.54 3.55 -6.56
CA LEU A 246 -13.67 4.76 -5.73
C LEU A 246 -14.71 5.74 -6.29
N ARG A 247 -14.72 5.96 -7.60
CA ARG A 247 -15.69 6.85 -8.28
C ARG A 247 -17.11 6.30 -8.23
N ALA A 248 -17.26 4.99 -8.33
CA ALA A 248 -18.54 4.30 -8.22
C ALA A 248 -19.07 4.23 -6.77
N GLY A 249 -18.22 4.58 -5.77
CA GLY A 249 -18.59 4.45 -4.35
C GLY A 249 -18.61 3.02 -3.83
N GLU A 250 -17.99 2.08 -4.55
CA GLU A 250 -17.89 0.66 -4.16
C GLU A 250 -16.98 0.46 -2.95
N CYS A 251 -16.09 1.41 -2.68
CA CYS A 251 -15.23 1.44 -1.51
C CYS A 251 -14.88 2.88 -1.11
N ALA A 252 -14.56 3.07 0.18
CA ALA A 252 -14.16 4.36 0.73
C ALA A 252 -12.66 4.66 0.52
N ALA A 253 -11.85 3.61 0.43
CA ALA A 253 -10.44 3.68 0.08
C ALA A 253 -10.06 2.47 -0.79
N ALA A 254 -8.96 2.54 -1.50
CA ALA A 254 -8.49 1.44 -2.35
C ALA A 254 -6.98 1.20 -2.12
N LEU A 255 -6.64 -0.04 -1.78
CA LEU A 255 -5.28 -0.53 -1.65
C LEU A 255 -4.88 -1.20 -2.97
N VAL A 256 -3.89 -0.65 -3.65
CA VAL A 256 -3.35 -1.21 -4.89
C VAL A 256 -1.94 -1.69 -4.62
N GLY A 257 -1.65 -2.96 -4.91
CA GLY A 257 -0.34 -3.52 -4.68
C GLY A 257 0.17 -4.36 -5.84
N ALA A 258 1.48 -4.44 -5.98
CA ALA A 258 2.13 -5.28 -6.99
C ALA A 258 3.34 -6.02 -6.42
N VAL A 259 3.58 -7.22 -6.94
CA VAL A 259 4.78 -8.01 -6.66
C VAL A 259 5.26 -8.70 -7.92
N GLU A 260 6.57 -8.62 -8.17
CA GLU A 260 7.26 -9.38 -9.19
C GLU A 260 8.45 -10.10 -8.59
N LEU A 261 8.57 -11.40 -8.83
CA LEU A 261 9.72 -12.23 -8.41
C LEU A 261 10.18 -13.12 -9.57
N ARG A 262 11.47 -13.24 -9.76
CA ARG A 262 12.11 -14.04 -10.82
C ARG A 262 12.74 -15.33 -10.26
N LEU A 263 11.93 -16.13 -9.58
CA LEU A 263 12.38 -17.35 -8.88
C LEU A 263 12.61 -18.52 -9.82
N HIS A 264 11.80 -18.67 -10.86
CA HIS A 264 11.92 -19.78 -11.81
C HIS A 264 12.95 -19.45 -12.90
N PRO A 265 13.87 -20.38 -13.25
CA PRO A 265 14.88 -20.14 -14.28
C PRO A 265 14.31 -19.65 -15.62
N ALA A 266 13.14 -20.13 -16.05
CA ALA A 266 12.50 -19.70 -17.29
C ALA A 266 12.04 -18.23 -17.27
N CYS A 267 11.90 -17.60 -16.09
CA CYS A 267 11.56 -16.19 -15.92
C CYS A 267 12.81 -15.30 -15.81
N GLN A 268 13.99 -15.92 -15.85
CA GLN A 268 15.26 -15.24 -15.70
C GLN A 268 15.81 -14.86 -17.07
N ARG A 269 15.91 -13.55 -17.30
CA ARG A 269 16.48 -12.97 -18.54
C ARG A 269 17.38 -11.79 -18.16
N PRO A 270 18.38 -11.43 -18.98
CA PRO A 270 19.23 -10.26 -18.71
C PRO A 270 18.38 -9.01 -18.43
N GLY A 271 18.77 -8.26 -17.40
CA GLY A 271 18.03 -7.07 -17.00
C GLY A 271 16.70 -7.32 -16.28
N ALA A 272 16.28 -8.58 -16.08
CA ALA A 272 15.06 -8.88 -15.33
C ALA A 272 15.12 -8.32 -13.90
N GLY A 273 13.98 -7.85 -13.39
CA GLY A 273 13.88 -7.18 -12.11
C GLY A 273 12.78 -7.75 -11.22
N GLU A 274 12.92 -7.47 -9.93
CA GLU A 274 12.01 -7.84 -8.87
C GLU A 274 11.55 -6.60 -8.10
N GLY A 275 10.48 -6.71 -7.37
CA GLY A 275 9.99 -5.64 -6.52
C GLY A 275 8.68 -5.95 -5.82
N VAL A 276 8.35 -5.13 -4.85
CA VAL A 276 7.03 -5.08 -4.21
C VAL A 276 6.70 -3.64 -3.86
N ALA A 277 5.47 -3.22 -4.15
CA ALA A 277 4.97 -1.93 -3.73
C ALA A 277 3.48 -1.97 -3.46
N ALA A 278 3.00 -1.08 -2.60
CA ALA A 278 1.59 -0.85 -2.36
C ALA A 278 1.30 0.64 -2.15
N VAL A 279 0.13 1.07 -2.61
CA VAL A 279 -0.38 2.43 -2.41
C VAL A 279 -1.81 2.40 -1.87
N LEU A 280 -2.14 3.34 -1.00
CA LEU A 280 -3.51 3.55 -0.52
C LEU A 280 -4.06 4.84 -1.16
N LEU A 281 -5.21 4.70 -1.82
CA LEU A 281 -5.90 5.76 -2.52
C LEU A 281 -7.20 6.12 -1.79
N LYS A 282 -7.52 7.42 -1.78
CA LYS A 282 -8.83 7.94 -1.32
C LYS A 282 -9.31 9.05 -2.23
N PRO A 283 -10.62 9.30 -2.35
CA PRO A 283 -11.11 10.53 -2.94
C PRO A 283 -10.45 11.74 -2.28
N LEU A 284 -9.91 12.69 -3.06
CA LEU A 284 -9.16 13.84 -2.53
C LEU A 284 -9.98 14.66 -1.53
N ALA A 285 -11.28 14.82 -1.79
CA ALA A 285 -12.18 15.54 -0.87
C ALA A 285 -12.30 14.84 0.49
N ALA A 286 -12.46 13.50 0.48
CA ALA A 286 -12.51 12.70 1.71
C ALA A 286 -11.17 12.72 2.45
N ALA A 287 -10.05 12.57 1.73
CA ALA A 287 -8.72 12.64 2.33
C ALA A 287 -8.47 13.98 3.05
N ARG A 288 -8.91 15.10 2.44
CA ARG A 288 -8.82 16.43 3.06
C ARG A 288 -9.73 16.56 4.28
N ALA A 289 -10.96 16.05 4.20
CA ALA A 289 -11.92 16.09 5.31
C ALA A 289 -11.42 15.27 6.51
N ASP A 290 -10.79 14.14 6.25
CA ASP A 290 -10.23 13.26 7.29
C ASP A 290 -8.85 13.73 7.81
N GLY A 291 -8.30 14.82 7.24
CA GLY A 291 -6.99 15.33 7.60
C GLY A 291 -5.83 14.42 7.19
N ASP A 292 -6.02 13.60 6.17
CA ASP A 292 -5.00 12.68 5.70
C ASP A 292 -3.82 13.41 5.09
N ARG A 293 -2.64 12.84 5.24
CA ARG A 293 -1.48 13.25 4.48
C ARG A 293 -1.63 12.86 3.02
N VAL A 294 -1.48 13.81 2.14
CA VAL A 294 -1.50 13.58 0.70
C VAL A 294 -0.08 13.61 0.16
N HIS A 295 0.37 12.50 -0.43
CA HIS A 295 1.70 12.40 -1.06
C HIS A 295 1.69 12.96 -2.49
N ALA A 296 0.63 12.68 -3.22
CA ALA A 296 0.36 13.19 -4.56
C ALA A 296 -1.13 13.03 -4.88
N VAL A 297 -1.59 13.64 -5.97
CA VAL A 297 -2.96 13.54 -6.45
C VAL A 297 -2.99 12.90 -7.84
N ILE A 298 -3.71 11.79 -7.99
CA ILE A 298 -3.99 11.20 -9.29
C ILE A 298 -5.22 11.90 -9.86
N ARG A 299 -5.00 12.69 -10.92
CA ARG A 299 -6.05 13.47 -11.59
C ARG A 299 -6.90 12.60 -12.50
N SER A 300 -6.25 11.71 -13.22
CA SER A 300 -6.90 10.86 -14.20
C SER A 300 -6.05 9.65 -14.56
N SER A 301 -6.67 8.73 -15.30
CA SER A 301 -6.02 7.58 -15.91
C SER A 301 -6.68 7.23 -17.24
N ALA A 302 -5.90 6.71 -18.17
CA ALA A 302 -6.39 6.16 -19.43
C ALA A 302 -5.74 4.80 -19.68
N VAL A 303 -6.54 3.85 -20.18
CA VAL A 303 -6.12 2.48 -20.49
C VAL A 303 -6.52 2.14 -21.93
N GLY A 304 -5.68 1.41 -22.63
CA GLY A 304 -5.98 0.93 -23.98
C GLY A 304 -5.02 -0.15 -24.44
N HIS A 305 -5.43 -0.93 -25.42
CA HIS A 305 -4.63 -1.95 -26.06
C HIS A 305 -4.33 -1.55 -27.52
N PRO A 306 -3.09 -1.66 -28.01
CA PRO A 306 -2.74 -1.24 -29.37
C PRO A 306 -3.40 -2.12 -30.46
N GLY A 307 -3.87 -3.32 -30.13
CA GLY A 307 -4.31 -4.29 -31.11
C GLY A 307 -3.10 -4.72 -31.98
N ARG A 308 -3.32 -4.78 -33.28
CA ARG A 308 -2.27 -5.04 -34.26
C ARG A 308 -1.62 -3.77 -34.83
N ALA A 309 -2.00 -2.59 -34.35
CA ALA A 309 -1.46 -1.33 -34.84
C ALA A 309 -0.11 -1.00 -34.16
N ALA A 310 0.71 -0.20 -34.83
CA ALA A 310 1.93 0.32 -34.26
C ALA A 310 1.66 1.07 -32.95
N PRO A 311 2.45 0.86 -31.88
CA PRO A 311 2.17 1.40 -30.53
C PRO A 311 2.16 2.93 -30.47
N GLY A 312 3.00 3.62 -31.24
CA GLY A 312 3.25 5.07 -31.12
C GLY A 312 1.99 5.94 -31.24
N PRO A 313 1.19 5.86 -32.32
CA PRO A 313 0.00 6.71 -32.49
C PRO A 313 -1.07 6.47 -31.42
N GLN A 314 -1.12 5.27 -30.87
CA GLN A 314 -2.08 4.94 -29.80
C GLN A 314 -1.65 5.49 -28.46
N TYR A 315 -0.36 5.49 -28.16
CA TYR A 315 0.18 6.10 -26.95
C TYR A 315 -0.18 7.58 -26.89
N GLY A 316 0.03 8.35 -27.96
CA GLY A 316 -0.40 9.76 -28.05
C GLY A 316 -1.91 9.95 -27.77
N ARG A 317 -2.76 9.04 -28.28
CA ARG A 317 -4.20 9.06 -27.98
C ARG A 317 -4.50 8.77 -26.50
N LEU A 318 -3.77 7.87 -25.86
CA LEU A 318 -3.92 7.59 -24.42
C LEU A 318 -3.51 8.80 -23.58
N VAL A 319 -2.40 9.43 -23.89
CA VAL A 319 -1.95 10.68 -23.24
C VAL A 319 -3.02 11.77 -23.41
N GLY A 320 -3.51 11.99 -24.63
CA GLY A 320 -4.57 12.96 -24.89
C GLY A 320 -5.86 12.69 -24.10
N ARG A 321 -6.27 11.42 -23.98
CA ARG A 321 -7.42 11.01 -23.17
C ARG A 321 -7.19 11.25 -21.67
N ALA A 322 -6.01 10.92 -21.17
CA ALA A 322 -5.65 11.13 -19.76
C ALA A 322 -5.65 12.64 -19.42
N LEU A 323 -5.04 13.48 -20.27
CA LEU A 323 -5.03 14.93 -20.10
C LEU A 323 -6.44 15.52 -20.15
N ALA A 324 -7.25 15.12 -21.12
CA ALA A 324 -8.63 15.57 -21.24
C ALA A 324 -9.47 15.21 -20.01
N ALA A 325 -9.34 13.97 -19.51
CA ALA A 325 -10.01 13.50 -18.29
C ALA A 325 -9.51 14.23 -17.02
N ALA A 326 -8.28 14.74 -17.03
CA ALA A 326 -7.74 15.62 -15.97
C ALA A 326 -8.23 17.07 -16.08
N GLY A 327 -8.98 17.42 -17.12
CA GLY A 327 -9.36 18.82 -17.43
C GLY A 327 -8.20 19.65 -17.98
N LEU A 328 -7.15 19.02 -18.48
CA LEU A 328 -5.95 19.65 -19.02
C LEU A 328 -6.02 19.57 -20.55
N ARG A 329 -6.03 20.72 -21.20
CA ARG A 329 -5.99 20.81 -22.67
C ARG A 329 -4.77 21.61 -23.07
N PRO A 330 -3.81 21.02 -23.77
CA PRO A 330 -2.70 21.76 -24.36
C PRO A 330 -3.23 22.84 -25.33
N PRO A 331 -2.61 24.03 -25.35
CA PRO A 331 -2.96 25.06 -26.33
C PRO A 331 -2.81 24.51 -27.77
N GLY A 332 -3.75 24.85 -28.65
CA GLY A 332 -3.72 24.39 -30.04
C GLY A 332 -4.43 23.07 -30.34
N THR A 333 -4.84 22.28 -29.35
CA THR A 333 -5.68 21.10 -29.54
C THR A 333 -7.17 21.51 -29.51
N GLY A 334 -7.66 22.13 -30.58
CA GLY A 334 -9.09 22.29 -30.82
C GLY A 334 -9.78 20.91 -30.96
N PRO A 335 -11.14 20.83 -30.84
CA PRO A 335 -11.86 19.60 -31.12
C PRO A 335 -11.48 19.17 -32.55
N GLN A 336 -10.80 18.03 -32.69
CA GLN A 336 -10.57 17.46 -34.01
C GLN A 336 -11.93 17.19 -34.63
N HIS A 337 -12.23 17.92 -35.69
CA HIS A 337 -13.41 17.66 -36.51
C HIS A 337 -13.31 16.20 -37.01
N PRO A 338 -14.40 15.40 -36.90
CA PRO A 338 -14.38 14.01 -37.37
C PRO A 338 -14.05 13.85 -38.86
N ASP A 339 -14.03 14.95 -39.60
CA ASP A 339 -13.77 15.00 -41.06
C ASP A 339 -12.35 15.45 -41.42
N ALA A 340 -11.42 15.61 -40.51
CA ALA A 340 -10.02 15.85 -40.83
C ALA A 340 -9.41 14.54 -41.37
N GLY A 341 -9.28 14.44 -42.68
CA GLY A 341 -8.65 13.30 -43.35
C GLY A 341 -7.22 13.06 -42.86
N PRO A 342 -6.65 11.86 -43.13
CA PRO A 342 -5.32 11.48 -42.67
C PRO A 342 -4.30 12.51 -43.15
N GLN A 343 -3.65 13.21 -42.24
CA GLN A 343 -2.51 14.07 -42.56
C GLN A 343 -1.36 13.17 -43.03
N GLY A 344 -0.78 13.53 -44.15
CA GLY A 344 0.27 12.74 -44.80
C GLY A 344 1.56 12.62 -43.99
N PRO A 345 2.48 11.72 -44.39
CA PRO A 345 3.66 11.34 -43.61
C PRO A 345 4.78 12.38 -43.48
N ASP A 346 4.57 13.65 -43.92
CA ASP A 346 5.62 14.68 -44.03
C ASP A 346 5.57 15.77 -42.94
N SER A 347 5.00 15.53 -41.76
CA SER A 347 5.08 16.46 -40.63
C SER A 347 6.28 16.12 -39.75
N GLY A 348 7.43 16.74 -40.05
CA GLY A 348 8.56 16.86 -39.09
C GLY A 348 8.18 17.78 -37.91
N PRO A 349 8.96 17.97 -36.95
CA PRO A 349 9.14 17.40 -35.63
C PRO A 349 7.89 17.54 -34.72
N GLN A 350 7.07 16.51 -34.68
CA GLN A 350 5.89 16.44 -33.78
C GLN A 350 6.27 16.37 -32.30
N SER A 351 7.52 16.03 -31.94
CA SER A 351 7.97 15.89 -30.56
C SER A 351 8.07 17.26 -29.84
N GLU A 352 8.72 18.24 -30.43
CA GLU A 352 8.91 19.56 -29.80
C GLU A 352 7.59 20.31 -29.58
N ALA A 353 6.65 20.24 -30.54
CA ALA A 353 5.33 20.86 -30.39
C ALA A 353 4.46 20.15 -29.34
N GLN A 354 4.65 18.84 -29.16
CA GLN A 354 3.96 18.05 -28.14
C GLN A 354 4.52 18.34 -26.75
N ASP A 355 5.84 18.45 -26.61
CA ASP A 355 6.51 18.80 -25.36
C ASP A 355 6.16 20.22 -24.89
N ALA A 356 6.17 21.21 -25.79
CA ALA A 356 5.72 22.57 -25.50
C ALA A 356 4.26 22.63 -25.07
N GLY A 357 3.40 21.76 -25.65
CA GLY A 357 1.99 21.63 -25.26
C GLY A 357 1.81 21.04 -23.85
N LEU A 358 2.65 20.11 -23.45
CA LEU A 358 2.64 19.49 -22.10
C LEU A 358 3.13 20.48 -21.03
N GLU A 359 4.20 21.21 -21.31
CA GLU A 359 4.71 22.23 -20.39
C GLU A 359 3.68 23.34 -20.12
N ALA A 360 2.92 23.76 -21.13
CA ALA A 360 1.86 24.76 -21.00
C ALA A 360 0.75 24.36 -20.02
N VAL A 361 0.60 23.08 -19.71
CA VAL A 361 -0.34 22.56 -18.68
C VAL A 361 0.37 22.07 -17.42
N GLY A 362 1.66 22.38 -17.26
CA GLY A 362 2.44 22.04 -16.06
C GLY A 362 2.95 20.60 -16.03
N VAL A 363 2.89 19.86 -17.12
CA VAL A 363 3.46 18.52 -17.23
C VAL A 363 4.88 18.64 -17.75
N ALA A 364 5.87 18.39 -16.89
CA ALA A 364 7.30 18.50 -17.20
C ALA A 364 8.06 17.20 -16.98
N LEU A 365 7.36 16.11 -16.67
CA LEU A 365 7.98 14.82 -16.37
C LEU A 365 7.13 13.68 -16.92
N GLU A 366 7.79 12.74 -17.59
CA GLU A 366 7.24 11.43 -17.91
C GLU A 366 8.06 10.34 -17.21
N GLU A 367 7.41 9.54 -16.37
CA GLU A 367 8.00 8.35 -15.75
C GLU A 367 7.44 7.10 -16.39
N SER A 368 8.34 6.22 -16.84
CA SER A 368 7.99 5.00 -17.56
C SER A 368 8.94 3.85 -17.19
N SER A 369 8.76 2.71 -17.83
CA SER A 369 9.68 1.57 -17.72
C SER A 369 11.13 1.96 -18.04
N ARG A 370 11.36 2.86 -19.00
CA ARG A 370 12.69 3.33 -19.38
C ARG A 370 13.38 4.15 -18.29
N THR A 371 12.64 5.00 -17.59
CA THR A 371 13.19 5.88 -16.54
C THR A 371 13.53 5.14 -15.26
N VAL A 372 12.88 4.01 -14.97
CA VAL A 372 13.12 3.20 -13.78
C VAL A 372 14.04 2.00 -14.01
N ALA A 373 14.38 1.71 -15.27
CA ALA A 373 15.15 0.50 -15.63
C ALA A 373 16.49 0.36 -14.89
N ALA A 374 17.21 1.45 -14.67
CA ALA A 374 18.47 1.43 -13.92
C ALA A 374 18.28 1.01 -12.43
N LEU A 375 17.11 1.29 -11.84
CA LEU A 375 16.81 1.03 -10.44
C LEU A 375 16.14 -0.33 -10.22
N VAL A 376 15.29 -0.76 -11.14
CA VAL A 376 14.45 -1.95 -10.94
C VAL A 376 14.56 -2.98 -12.06
N GLY A 377 15.25 -2.69 -13.14
CA GLY A 377 15.29 -3.55 -14.33
C GLY A 377 13.93 -3.69 -15.00
N ASP A 378 13.75 -4.80 -15.71
CA ASP A 378 12.46 -5.24 -16.23
C ASP A 378 11.69 -5.95 -15.08
N ALA A 379 10.97 -5.16 -14.32
CA ALA A 379 10.28 -5.59 -13.11
C ALA A 379 8.81 -5.98 -13.35
N GLY A 380 8.41 -6.26 -14.59
CA GLY A 380 7.09 -6.80 -14.93
C GLY A 380 5.95 -6.04 -14.26
N ALA A 381 5.10 -6.75 -13.55
CA ALA A 381 3.93 -6.18 -12.87
C ALA A 381 4.23 -5.00 -11.93
N VAL A 382 5.46 -4.85 -11.43
CA VAL A 382 5.88 -3.79 -10.49
C VAL A 382 6.44 -2.56 -11.19
N THR A 383 6.74 -2.63 -12.48
CA THR A 383 7.34 -1.52 -13.25
C THR A 383 6.55 -0.22 -13.08
N GLY A 384 5.24 -0.28 -13.26
CA GLY A 384 4.37 0.89 -13.08
C GLY A 384 4.34 1.43 -11.65
N ALA A 385 4.52 0.56 -10.65
CA ALA A 385 4.61 0.98 -9.25
C ALA A 385 5.92 1.73 -8.97
N ALA A 386 7.05 1.24 -9.49
CA ALA A 386 8.33 1.92 -9.38
C ALA A 386 8.30 3.30 -10.06
N ALA A 387 7.68 3.40 -11.24
CA ALA A 387 7.49 4.67 -11.94
C ALA A 387 6.63 5.65 -11.12
N LEU A 388 5.52 5.20 -10.54
CA LEU A 388 4.68 6.02 -9.67
C LEU A 388 5.43 6.48 -8.42
N VAL A 389 6.14 5.57 -7.73
CA VAL A 389 6.96 5.90 -6.54
C VAL A 389 7.99 6.97 -6.88
N ARG A 390 8.68 6.83 -8.01
CA ARG A 390 9.68 7.78 -8.47
C ARG A 390 9.05 9.14 -8.79
N ALA A 391 7.91 9.18 -9.50
CA ALA A 391 7.16 10.40 -9.80
C ALA A 391 6.72 11.12 -8.51
N VAL A 392 6.13 10.38 -7.55
CA VAL A 392 5.70 10.93 -6.25
C VAL A 392 6.89 11.51 -5.48
N GLY A 393 8.03 10.81 -5.47
CA GLY A 393 9.27 11.31 -4.84
C GLY A 393 9.73 12.63 -5.46
N GLN A 394 9.76 12.73 -6.78
CA GLN A 394 10.17 13.95 -7.51
C GLN A 394 9.22 15.12 -7.27
N LEU A 395 7.91 14.87 -7.30
CA LEU A 395 6.90 15.88 -6.98
C LEU A 395 7.04 16.39 -5.55
N ARG A 396 7.25 15.49 -4.59
CA ARG A 396 7.39 15.81 -3.16
C ARG A 396 8.63 16.64 -2.85
N HIS A 397 9.75 16.29 -3.47
CA HIS A 397 11.04 16.97 -3.23
C HIS A 397 11.30 18.11 -4.20
N ALA A 398 10.43 18.34 -5.17
CA ALA A 398 10.61 19.32 -6.25
C ALA A 398 11.97 19.14 -6.96
N VAL A 399 12.35 17.88 -7.23
CA VAL A 399 13.61 17.50 -7.88
C VAL A 399 13.33 16.52 -8.99
N LEU A 400 13.85 16.81 -10.17
CA LEU A 400 13.87 15.88 -11.31
C LEU A 400 15.12 15.00 -11.18
N LEU A 401 14.95 13.69 -11.15
CA LEU A 401 16.05 12.73 -11.07
C LEU A 401 16.72 12.55 -12.44
N ALA A 402 17.95 12.07 -12.43
CA ALA A 402 18.63 11.64 -13.66
C ALA A 402 17.82 10.56 -14.39
N GLY A 403 17.86 10.56 -15.70
CA GLY A 403 17.13 9.64 -16.57
C GLY A 403 17.76 9.60 -17.97
N PRO A 404 17.15 8.88 -18.95
CA PRO A 404 17.70 8.78 -20.27
C PRO A 404 18.00 10.12 -20.93
N ASP A 405 17.14 11.10 -20.72
CA ASP A 405 17.22 12.44 -21.33
C ASP A 405 17.79 13.51 -20.37
N ARG A 406 18.18 13.12 -19.16
CA ARG A 406 18.70 14.02 -18.12
C ARG A 406 19.87 13.36 -17.37
N PRO A 407 21.11 13.80 -17.60
CA PRO A 407 22.29 13.12 -17.04
C PRO A 407 22.48 13.32 -15.54
N ALA A 408 21.87 14.35 -14.94
CA ALA A 408 21.99 14.65 -13.51
C ALA A 408 20.67 15.16 -12.92
N PRO A 409 20.47 14.98 -11.59
CA PRO A 409 19.32 15.57 -10.91
C PRO A 409 19.30 17.10 -11.03
N ALA A 410 18.11 17.67 -11.14
CA ALA A 410 17.89 19.13 -11.25
C ALA A 410 16.70 19.57 -10.39
N ALA A 411 16.69 20.84 -9.97
CA ALA A 411 15.52 21.43 -9.33
C ALA A 411 14.33 21.43 -10.31
N TRP A 412 13.15 21.10 -9.79
CA TRP A 412 11.92 21.12 -10.57
C TRP A 412 11.16 22.42 -10.33
N GLU A 413 11.43 23.42 -11.16
CA GLU A 413 10.67 24.68 -11.08
C GLU A 413 9.24 24.49 -11.61
N PRO A 414 8.23 25.05 -10.94
CA PRO A 414 6.86 24.98 -11.42
C PRO A 414 6.67 25.84 -12.67
N ALA A 415 5.95 25.33 -13.64
CA ALA A 415 5.57 26.10 -14.83
C ALA A 415 4.71 27.32 -14.45
N ARG A 416 4.78 28.39 -15.26
CA ARG A 416 3.98 29.61 -15.09
C ARG A 416 3.19 29.87 -16.36
N ARG A 417 1.97 30.35 -16.19
CA ARG A 417 1.19 30.90 -17.30
C ARG A 417 1.67 32.32 -17.65
N ASP A 418 1.25 32.80 -18.81
CA ASP A 418 1.55 34.17 -19.29
C ASP A 418 1.08 35.26 -18.32
N ASP A 419 0.03 35.00 -17.56
CA ASP A 419 -0.50 35.87 -16.51
C ASP A 419 0.29 35.80 -15.18
N GLY A 420 1.38 35.05 -15.13
CA GLY A 420 2.21 34.81 -13.96
C GLY A 420 1.69 33.78 -12.98
N THR A 421 0.52 33.18 -13.22
CA THR A 421 -0.05 32.13 -12.37
C THR A 421 0.87 30.92 -12.35
N VAL A 422 1.27 30.49 -11.13
CA VAL A 422 2.07 29.27 -10.93
C VAL A 422 1.18 28.05 -11.11
N LEU A 423 1.57 27.14 -12.01
CA LEU A 423 0.91 25.87 -12.22
C LEU A 423 1.46 24.81 -11.26
N PRO A 424 0.61 23.92 -10.72
CA PRO A 424 1.12 22.78 -9.95
C PRO A 424 1.98 21.89 -10.83
N ARG A 425 3.02 21.30 -10.24
CA ARG A 425 3.87 20.32 -10.93
C ARG A 425 3.07 19.08 -11.24
N ARG A 426 3.25 18.54 -12.44
CA ARG A 426 2.55 17.32 -12.91
C ARG A 426 3.52 16.39 -13.61
N ALA A 427 3.28 15.10 -13.43
CA ALA A 427 3.97 14.03 -14.11
C ALA A 427 2.97 13.16 -14.87
N LEU A 428 3.39 12.66 -16.02
CA LEU A 428 2.79 11.48 -16.63
C LEU A 428 3.49 10.24 -16.08
N VAL A 429 2.72 9.24 -15.68
CA VAL A 429 3.25 7.92 -15.33
C VAL A 429 2.67 6.94 -16.30
N SER A 430 3.53 6.24 -17.03
CA SER A 430 3.11 5.37 -18.10
C SER A 430 3.85 4.03 -18.08
N VAL A 431 3.14 2.98 -18.49
CA VAL A 431 3.75 1.78 -19.01
C VAL A 431 3.25 1.66 -20.44
N PRO A 432 4.08 1.97 -21.44
CA PRO A 432 3.73 1.73 -22.82
C PRO A 432 3.51 0.23 -23.02
N GLY A 433 2.53 -0.14 -23.82
CA GLY A 433 2.46 -1.50 -24.38
C GLY A 433 3.78 -1.81 -25.11
N PRO A 434 4.08 -3.09 -25.42
CA PRO A 434 5.40 -3.54 -25.84
C PRO A 434 5.99 -2.60 -26.89
N ALA A 435 7.21 -2.16 -26.61
CA ALA A 435 7.96 -1.28 -27.47
C ALA A 435 8.28 -2.00 -28.79
N ALA A 436 8.31 -1.22 -29.87
CA ALA A 436 9.04 -1.61 -31.05
C ALA A 436 10.46 -2.10 -30.70
N PRO A 437 11.06 -3.02 -31.46
CA PRO A 437 12.33 -3.65 -31.14
C PRO A 437 13.37 -2.60 -30.74
N ALA A 438 14.10 -2.92 -29.71
CA ALA A 438 15.10 -2.05 -29.10
C ALA A 438 16.23 -1.72 -30.11
N ASP A 439 16.13 -0.57 -30.75
CA ASP A 439 17.28 0.08 -31.36
C ASP A 439 18.18 0.80 -30.35
N ALA A 440 18.14 0.39 -29.09
CA ALA A 440 18.91 1.01 -28.02
C ALA A 440 19.59 0.00 -27.07
N VAL A 441 20.07 -1.12 -27.59
CA VAL A 441 21.18 -1.83 -26.93
C VAL A 441 22.44 -1.45 -27.68
N SER A 442 23.34 -0.76 -26.99
CA SER A 442 24.69 -0.44 -27.47
C SER A 442 25.31 -1.70 -28.07
N PRO A 443 25.91 -1.63 -29.25
CA PRO A 443 26.56 -2.78 -29.86
C PRO A 443 27.95 -2.98 -29.25
N VAL A 444 28.00 -3.41 -28.03
CA VAL A 444 29.23 -3.95 -27.44
C VAL A 444 28.86 -5.36 -26.97
N ASP A 445 29.45 -6.34 -27.61
CA ASP A 445 29.46 -7.78 -27.28
C ASP A 445 28.38 -8.71 -27.86
N ALA A 446 27.87 -8.45 -29.07
CA ALA A 446 27.10 -9.45 -29.82
C ALA A 446 27.92 -10.28 -30.82
N ALA A 447 29.25 -10.26 -30.74
CA ALA A 447 30.09 -10.93 -31.76
C ALA A 447 30.53 -12.36 -31.38
N ASP A 448 30.35 -12.85 -30.16
CA ASP A 448 30.90 -14.16 -29.76
C ASP A 448 29.85 -15.23 -29.33
N ALA A 449 28.58 -15.02 -29.58
CA ALA A 449 27.53 -15.99 -29.19
C ALA A 449 26.71 -16.56 -30.38
N ALA A 450 27.19 -16.41 -31.62
CA ALA A 450 26.50 -16.92 -32.78
C ALA A 450 27.13 -18.25 -33.28
N ASP A 451 27.09 -19.28 -32.46
CA ASP A 451 27.21 -20.65 -33.00
C ASP A 451 26.40 -21.61 -32.11
N GLY A 452 25.28 -22.08 -32.62
CA GLY A 452 24.60 -23.27 -32.09
C GLY A 452 23.27 -23.09 -31.35
N MET A 453 22.28 -22.37 -31.86
CA MET A 453 20.89 -22.58 -31.45
C MET A 453 19.98 -22.48 -32.68
N GLU A 454 19.61 -23.65 -33.19
CA GLU A 454 18.56 -23.80 -34.19
C GLU A 454 17.20 -23.43 -33.57
N ASP A 455 16.41 -22.67 -34.31
CA ASP A 455 14.96 -22.47 -34.26
C ASP A 455 14.27 -22.58 -32.90
N THR A 456 14.29 -21.52 -32.11
CA THR A 456 13.16 -21.25 -31.23
C THR A 456 12.25 -20.26 -31.95
N ASP A 457 11.08 -20.74 -32.33
CA ASP A 457 9.96 -19.92 -32.81
C ASP A 457 9.86 -18.64 -31.99
N GLY A 458 9.82 -17.50 -32.71
CA GLY A 458 9.85 -16.18 -32.11
C GLY A 458 8.85 -16.05 -30.97
N VAL A 459 9.38 -15.75 -29.78
CA VAL A 459 8.54 -15.26 -28.69
C VAL A 459 7.99 -13.92 -29.17
N GLU A 460 6.78 -13.97 -29.72
CA GLU A 460 6.00 -12.76 -30.06
C GLU A 460 6.01 -11.89 -28.79
N GLY A 461 6.52 -10.67 -28.92
CA GLY A 461 6.62 -9.72 -27.82
C GLY A 461 5.25 -9.63 -27.13
N VAL A 462 5.22 -9.84 -25.82
CA VAL A 462 4.00 -9.84 -25.03
C VAL A 462 3.24 -8.55 -25.31
N GLU A 463 2.15 -8.67 -26.08
CA GLU A 463 1.25 -7.56 -26.40
C GLU A 463 0.61 -7.06 -25.09
N GLY A 464 1.10 -5.95 -24.55
CA GLY A 464 0.64 -5.40 -23.26
C GLY A 464 -0.35 -4.25 -23.41
N VAL A 465 -1.15 -4.08 -22.38
CA VAL A 465 -2.06 -2.94 -22.24
C VAL A 465 -1.25 -1.68 -21.95
N GLY A 466 -1.45 -0.61 -22.72
CA GLY A 466 -0.88 0.71 -22.42
C GLY A 466 -1.71 1.42 -21.35
N VAL A 467 -1.07 2.00 -20.33
CA VAL A 467 -1.72 2.79 -19.29
C VAL A 467 -0.97 4.09 -19.07
N VAL A 468 -1.72 5.19 -18.94
CA VAL A 468 -1.20 6.52 -18.63
C VAL A 468 -1.97 7.11 -17.46
N LEU A 469 -1.24 7.65 -16.48
CA LEU A 469 -1.77 8.42 -15.36
C LEU A 469 -1.31 9.86 -15.45
N VAL A 470 -2.16 10.80 -15.02
CA VAL A 470 -1.77 12.18 -14.73
C VAL A 470 -1.69 12.33 -13.21
N VAL A 471 -0.47 12.58 -12.73
CA VAL A 471 -0.16 12.73 -11.29
C VAL A 471 0.24 14.17 -11.03
N GLU A 472 -0.34 14.80 -10.02
CA GLU A 472 -0.12 16.18 -9.62
C GLU A 472 0.48 16.22 -8.21
N GLU A 473 1.31 17.23 -7.94
CA GLU A 473 1.84 17.44 -6.60
C GLU A 473 0.74 17.59 -5.54
N ALA A 474 1.07 17.25 -4.31
CA ALA A 474 0.14 17.41 -3.20
C ALA A 474 -0.27 18.87 -3.05
N PRO A 475 -1.55 19.15 -2.77
CA PRO A 475 -2.00 20.51 -2.51
C PRO A 475 -1.24 21.10 -1.32
N ALA A 476 -0.80 22.35 -1.44
CA ALA A 476 -0.19 23.03 -0.31
C ALA A 476 -1.16 23.00 0.88
N VAL A 477 -0.73 22.43 1.99
CA VAL A 477 -1.48 22.53 3.24
C VAL A 477 -1.37 23.97 3.71
N PRO A 478 -2.49 24.68 3.92
CA PRO A 478 -2.44 26.02 4.51
C PRO A 478 -1.66 25.92 5.81
N ARG A 479 -0.52 26.59 5.88
CA ARG A 479 0.28 26.63 7.11
C ARG A 479 -0.58 27.31 8.15
N ALA A 480 -1.02 26.54 9.16
CA ALA A 480 -1.64 27.17 10.32
C ALA A 480 -0.66 28.25 10.82
N PRO A 481 -1.15 29.47 11.15
CA PRO A 481 -0.29 30.49 11.73
C PRO A 481 0.50 29.84 12.85
N ALA A 482 1.83 30.06 12.85
CA ALA A 482 2.70 29.52 13.87
C ALA A 482 2.06 29.84 15.23
N ARG A 483 1.46 28.83 15.86
CA ARG A 483 0.95 29.01 17.21
C ARG A 483 2.18 29.38 18.00
N THR A 484 2.21 30.57 18.55
CA THR A 484 3.08 30.93 19.65
C THR A 484 2.67 30.00 20.79
N GLY A 485 3.13 28.75 20.73
CA GLY A 485 2.89 27.76 21.77
C GLY A 485 3.50 28.24 23.09
N PRO A 486 3.01 27.77 24.22
CA PRO A 486 3.68 27.98 25.49
C PRO A 486 5.15 27.53 25.36
N PRO A 487 6.07 28.11 26.14
CA PRO A 487 7.48 27.72 26.15
C PRO A 487 7.64 26.19 26.23
N PRO A 488 8.71 25.61 25.66
CA PRO A 488 8.94 24.17 25.73
C PRO A 488 8.80 23.65 27.17
N GLY A 489 8.00 22.60 27.38
CA GLY A 489 7.77 21.98 28.69
C GLY A 489 6.59 22.54 29.50
N THR A 490 5.93 23.63 29.09
CA THR A 490 4.75 24.20 29.78
C THR A 490 3.41 23.79 29.15
N GLY A 491 3.43 23.06 28.03
CA GLY A 491 2.24 22.51 27.38
C GLY A 491 1.52 21.44 28.22
N PRO A 492 0.26 21.11 27.89
CA PRO A 492 -0.44 20.01 28.51
C PRO A 492 0.33 18.71 28.30
N ALA A 493 0.24 17.79 29.26
CA ALA A 493 0.83 16.47 29.12
C ALA A 493 0.02 15.64 28.13
N GLU A 494 0.69 14.96 27.20
CA GLU A 494 0.09 14.05 26.22
C GLU A 494 0.33 12.59 26.60
N LEU A 495 -0.72 11.78 26.44
CA LEU A 495 -0.64 10.34 26.60
C LEU A 495 -0.29 9.71 25.26
N VAL A 496 0.87 9.11 25.17
CA VAL A 496 1.33 8.36 24.01
C VAL A 496 1.15 6.87 24.25
N LEU A 497 0.47 6.21 23.34
CA LEU A 497 0.18 4.78 23.35
C LEU A 497 0.82 4.12 22.16
N LEU A 498 1.50 3.00 22.39
CA LEU A 498 2.11 2.19 21.33
C LEU A 498 1.82 0.72 21.63
N SER A 499 1.61 -0.07 20.58
CA SER A 499 1.46 -1.50 20.73
C SER A 499 2.12 -2.25 19.59
N ALA A 500 2.42 -3.53 19.81
CA ALA A 500 3.05 -4.40 18.83
C ALA A 500 2.65 -5.87 19.06
N ALA A 501 2.97 -6.73 18.10
CA ALA A 501 2.65 -8.15 18.16
C ALA A 501 3.47 -8.90 19.23
N THR A 502 4.75 -8.55 19.36
CA THR A 502 5.65 -9.13 20.37
C THR A 502 6.47 -8.04 21.08
N PRO A 503 7.09 -8.34 22.25
CA PRO A 503 7.97 -7.39 22.92
C PRO A 503 9.14 -6.93 22.04
N ALA A 504 9.65 -7.81 21.21
CA ALA A 504 10.75 -7.49 20.30
C ALA A 504 10.32 -6.50 19.20
N HIS A 505 9.09 -6.63 18.66
CA HIS A 505 8.51 -5.65 17.74
C HIS A 505 8.29 -4.30 18.44
N LEU A 506 7.80 -4.32 19.67
CA LEU A 506 7.54 -3.12 20.45
C LEU A 506 8.84 -2.33 20.68
N ALA A 507 9.91 -3.01 21.11
CA ALA A 507 11.22 -2.41 21.31
C ALA A 507 11.81 -1.84 20.01
N ALA A 508 11.78 -2.60 18.92
CA ALA A 508 12.31 -2.17 17.62
C ALA A 508 11.53 -0.96 17.08
N THR A 509 10.19 -0.97 17.20
CA THR A 509 9.33 0.13 16.75
C THR A 509 9.55 1.39 17.60
N ALA A 510 9.68 1.24 18.93
CA ALA A 510 10.01 2.35 19.83
C ALA A 510 11.36 2.97 19.46
N GLY A 511 12.39 2.16 19.20
CA GLY A 511 13.70 2.65 18.78
C GLY A 511 13.68 3.40 17.44
N ARG A 512 12.93 2.88 16.44
CA ARG A 512 12.75 3.56 15.14
C ARG A 512 12.01 4.90 15.29
N LEU A 513 10.97 4.94 16.10
CA LEU A 513 10.23 6.17 16.40
C LEU A 513 11.12 7.19 17.11
N ALA A 514 11.90 6.76 18.12
CA ALA A 514 12.84 7.61 18.83
C ALA A 514 13.84 8.26 17.86
N ALA A 515 14.48 7.47 17.01
CA ALA A 515 15.43 7.97 16.01
C ALA A 515 14.78 9.03 15.09
N ARG A 516 13.58 8.72 14.55
CA ARG A 516 12.86 9.63 13.66
C ARG A 516 12.46 10.95 14.33
N LEU A 517 12.07 10.90 15.60
CA LEU A 517 11.69 12.10 16.38
C LEU A 517 12.92 12.94 16.74
N SER A 518 14.07 12.32 16.99
CA SER A 518 15.35 13.00 17.25
C SER A 518 15.91 13.69 16.00
N ASP A 519 15.83 13.05 14.83
CA ASP A 519 16.31 13.60 13.56
C ASP A 519 15.49 14.82 13.11
N GLY A 520 14.18 14.87 13.45
CA GLY A 520 13.30 16.00 13.16
C GLY A 520 13.53 17.24 14.04
N GLY A 521 14.32 17.12 15.12
CA GLY A 521 14.67 18.21 16.04
C GLY A 521 15.92 19.01 15.66
N GLY A 522 16.73 18.49 14.73
CA GLY A 522 17.89 19.20 14.19
C GLY A 522 17.44 20.21 13.14
N GLY A 523 17.19 21.46 13.55
CA GLY A 523 16.86 22.55 12.65
C GLY A 523 17.86 22.63 11.50
N GLY A 524 17.37 22.44 10.27
CA GLY A 524 18.16 22.73 9.08
C GLY A 524 18.72 24.15 9.18
N ARG A 525 19.94 24.35 8.75
CA ARG A 525 20.68 25.63 8.76
C ARG A 525 19.94 26.78 8.04
N ASP A 526 18.78 26.53 7.45
CA ASP A 526 17.99 27.46 6.65
C ASP A 526 16.53 27.62 7.13
N GLY A 527 16.27 27.72 8.44
CA GLY A 527 14.94 28.08 8.94
C GLY A 527 13.85 27.05 8.62
N GLY A 528 14.18 25.76 8.59
CA GLY A 528 13.24 24.67 8.35
C GLY A 528 12.12 24.62 9.40
N PRO A 529 10.97 23.94 9.12
CA PRO A 529 9.82 23.93 9.99
C PRO A 529 10.17 23.37 11.37
N ALA A 530 9.54 23.95 12.42
CA ALA A 530 9.56 23.39 13.76
C ALA A 530 9.21 21.89 13.70
N GLY A 531 9.85 21.07 14.55
CA GLY A 531 9.59 19.63 14.63
C GLY A 531 8.10 19.29 14.78
N PRO A 532 7.72 18.01 14.65
CA PRO A 532 6.31 17.61 14.71
C PRO A 532 5.66 18.03 16.05
N ASP A 533 4.38 18.44 15.99
CA ASP A 533 3.60 18.72 17.20
C ASP A 533 3.38 17.43 18.01
N LEU A 534 3.66 17.47 19.32
CA LEU A 534 3.50 16.30 20.21
C LEU A 534 2.07 15.76 20.20
N ALA A 535 1.08 16.66 20.21
CA ALA A 535 -0.33 16.26 20.20
C ALA A 535 -0.70 15.54 18.89
N ALA A 536 -0.15 15.98 17.75
CA ALA A 536 -0.34 15.30 16.46
C ALA A 536 0.35 13.93 16.44
N VAL A 537 1.57 13.81 16.96
CA VAL A 537 2.27 12.51 17.13
C VAL A 537 1.46 11.56 18.00
N ALA A 538 1.02 12.02 19.17
CA ALA A 538 0.24 11.21 20.11
C ALA A 538 -1.10 10.78 19.48
N HIS A 539 -1.75 11.67 18.75
CA HIS A 539 -2.99 11.37 18.01
C HIS A 539 -2.79 10.29 16.96
N GLU A 540 -1.76 10.43 16.11
CA GLU A 540 -1.46 9.45 15.06
C GLU A 540 -1.15 8.07 15.63
N LEU A 541 -0.39 7.99 16.71
CA LEU A 541 -0.08 6.72 17.38
C LEU A 541 -1.32 6.07 18.02
N ARG A 542 -2.28 6.85 18.53
CA ARG A 542 -3.52 6.34 19.12
C ARG A 542 -4.52 5.81 18.10
N LEU A 543 -4.73 6.53 17.01
CA LEU A 543 -5.83 6.24 16.08
C LEU A 543 -5.37 5.55 14.79
N GLY A 544 -4.15 5.80 14.35
CA GLY A 544 -3.59 5.28 13.11
C GLY A 544 -2.98 3.90 13.22
N ARG A 545 -2.69 3.43 14.44
CA ARG A 545 -2.00 2.17 14.71
C ARG A 545 -2.95 1.08 15.19
N ALA A 546 -2.67 -0.17 14.80
CA ALA A 546 -3.39 -1.33 15.30
C ALA A 546 -3.20 -1.49 16.82
N VAL A 547 -4.24 -1.92 17.50
CA VAL A 547 -4.18 -2.25 18.92
C VAL A 547 -3.80 -3.72 19.08
N LEU A 548 -2.55 -3.96 19.49
CA LEU A 548 -1.95 -5.27 19.61
C LEU A 548 -1.68 -5.65 21.06
N ARG A 549 -1.20 -6.87 21.31
CA ARG A 549 -1.13 -7.44 22.67
C ARG A 549 0.07 -6.98 23.49
N CYS A 550 1.16 -6.55 22.90
CA CYS A 550 2.28 -5.96 23.66
C CYS A 550 2.09 -4.46 23.66
N ARG A 551 1.87 -3.87 24.81
CA ARG A 551 1.42 -2.48 24.97
C ARG A 551 2.42 -1.63 25.75
N LEU A 552 2.57 -0.39 25.33
CA LEU A 552 3.38 0.64 25.99
C LEU A 552 2.54 1.90 26.14
N ALA A 553 2.73 2.60 27.25
CA ALA A 553 2.16 3.91 27.51
C ALA A 553 3.19 4.80 28.18
N VAL A 554 3.23 6.06 27.78
CA VAL A 554 4.05 7.10 28.40
C VAL A 554 3.31 8.44 28.36
N THR A 555 3.47 9.23 29.42
CA THR A 555 2.92 10.59 29.48
C THR A 555 4.08 11.57 29.45
N VAL A 556 4.09 12.44 28.45
CA VAL A 556 5.18 13.40 28.18
C VAL A 556 4.63 14.78 27.83
N ARG A 557 5.47 15.81 27.88
CA ARG A 557 5.11 17.20 27.54
C ARG A 557 5.83 17.72 26.31
N THR A 558 6.87 17.05 25.85
CA THR A 558 7.67 17.45 24.68
C THR A 558 8.00 16.24 23.79
N VAL A 559 8.28 16.51 22.51
CA VAL A 559 8.75 15.48 21.57
C VAL A 559 10.10 14.94 21.98
N ALA A 560 10.97 15.76 22.57
CA ALA A 560 12.28 15.33 23.06
C ALA A 560 12.13 14.32 24.22
N GLU A 561 11.27 14.62 25.23
CA GLU A 561 10.96 13.66 26.30
C GLU A 561 10.42 12.34 25.75
N LEU A 562 9.58 12.40 24.69
CA LEU A 562 9.06 11.20 24.05
C LEU A 562 10.18 10.40 23.38
N ALA A 563 11.06 11.06 22.64
CA ALA A 563 12.17 10.40 21.96
C ALA A 563 13.10 9.71 22.97
N ASP A 564 13.48 10.40 24.05
CA ASP A 564 14.32 9.85 25.13
C ASP A 564 13.65 8.66 25.82
N ALA A 565 12.36 8.78 26.15
CA ALA A 565 11.58 7.72 26.78
C ALA A 565 11.50 6.45 25.91
N LEU A 566 11.23 6.62 24.61
CA LEU A 566 11.19 5.51 23.65
C LEU A 566 12.57 4.89 23.43
N ALA A 567 13.64 5.70 23.34
CA ALA A 567 15.01 5.21 23.23
C ALA A 567 15.42 4.40 24.47
N GLY A 568 15.12 4.91 25.66
CA GLY A 568 15.36 4.22 26.92
C GLY A 568 14.63 2.88 27.01
N PHE A 569 13.38 2.81 26.57
CA PHE A 569 12.62 1.55 26.51
C PHE A 569 13.23 0.59 25.47
N ALA A 570 13.62 1.09 24.29
CA ALA A 570 14.22 0.25 23.25
C ALA A 570 15.55 -0.39 23.70
N ALA A 571 16.33 0.33 24.51
CA ALA A 571 17.59 -0.17 25.07
C ALA A 571 17.37 -1.23 26.18
N HIS A 572 16.29 -1.09 26.96
CA HIS A 572 15.98 -1.96 28.10
C HIS A 572 14.50 -2.40 28.04
N PRO A 573 14.12 -3.21 27.07
CA PRO A 573 12.74 -3.65 26.91
C PRO A 573 12.32 -4.63 27.99
N GLY A 574 11.17 -4.39 28.64
CA GLY A 574 10.63 -5.30 29.65
C GLY A 574 9.25 -4.85 30.12
N PRO A 575 8.45 -5.77 30.68
CA PRO A 575 7.16 -5.41 31.27
C PRO A 575 7.35 -4.64 32.60
N GLY A 576 6.41 -3.75 32.88
CA GLY A 576 6.39 -2.96 34.10
C GLY A 576 6.73 -1.48 33.89
N THR A 577 7.33 -0.85 34.90
CA THR A 577 7.73 0.56 34.85
C THR A 577 9.20 0.66 34.47
N GLY A 578 9.47 1.20 33.30
CA GLY A 578 10.81 1.45 32.77
C GLY A 578 11.33 2.86 33.04
N PRO A 579 12.47 3.23 32.42
CA PRO A 579 13.04 4.58 32.48
C PRO A 579 12.03 5.65 32.01
N ALA A 580 12.19 6.88 32.48
CA ALA A 580 11.38 8.05 32.10
C ALA A 580 9.86 7.86 32.21
N GLY A 581 9.38 7.01 33.13
CA GLY A 581 7.94 6.81 33.33
C GLY A 581 7.22 5.97 32.26
N VAL A 582 7.96 5.33 31.38
CA VAL A 582 7.40 4.37 30.41
C VAL A 582 6.85 3.17 31.15
N ARG A 583 5.64 2.77 30.81
CA ARG A 583 5.01 1.55 31.31
C ARG A 583 4.68 0.62 30.15
N SER A 584 4.86 -0.68 30.36
CA SER A 584 4.56 -1.68 29.35
C SER A 584 3.95 -2.94 29.96
N ALA A 585 3.16 -3.64 29.13
CA ALA A 585 2.53 -4.90 29.46
C ALA A 585 2.59 -5.85 28.27
N ASP A 586 2.77 -7.15 28.54
CA ASP A 586 2.65 -8.24 27.57
C ASP A 586 1.36 -9.03 27.87
N LEU A 587 0.36 -8.84 27.02
CA LEU A 587 -0.96 -9.45 27.18
C LEU A 587 -1.12 -10.75 26.38
N ARG A 588 -0.07 -11.29 25.78
CA ARG A 588 -0.16 -12.51 24.95
C ARG A 588 -0.53 -13.74 25.78
N THR A 589 -0.15 -13.76 27.04
CA THR A 589 -0.48 -14.82 28.00
C THR A 589 -1.74 -14.56 28.82
N ALA A 590 -2.38 -13.37 28.66
CA ALA A 590 -3.61 -13.05 29.34
C ALA A 590 -4.79 -13.87 28.80
N ALA A 591 -5.70 -14.26 29.69
CA ALA A 591 -6.88 -15.07 29.36
C ALA A 591 -7.97 -14.28 28.63
N GLY A 592 -7.69 -13.79 27.42
CA GLY A 592 -8.65 -13.06 26.58
C GLY A 592 -8.77 -11.56 26.90
N PRO A 593 -9.65 -10.84 26.20
CA PRO A 593 -9.94 -9.43 26.48
C PRO A 593 -10.63 -9.28 27.84
N PRO A 594 -10.49 -8.11 28.50
CA PRO A 594 -11.20 -7.83 29.74
C PRO A 594 -12.72 -7.95 29.55
N LEU A 595 -13.44 -8.47 30.54
CA LEU A 595 -14.90 -8.63 30.50
C LEU A 595 -15.66 -7.31 30.25
N ILE A 596 -15.03 -6.18 30.51
CA ILE A 596 -15.59 -4.84 30.30
C ILE A 596 -15.35 -4.29 28.89
N GLU A 597 -14.59 -4.99 28.04
CA GLU A 597 -14.32 -4.53 26.68
C GLU A 597 -15.60 -4.60 25.82
N GLY A 598 -15.83 -3.57 25.00
CA GLY A 598 -16.99 -3.50 24.10
C GLY A 598 -18.29 -2.99 24.74
N LEU A 599 -18.38 -2.85 26.07
CA LEU A 599 -19.54 -2.29 26.74
C LEU A 599 -19.66 -0.78 26.49
N GLU A 600 -20.89 -0.28 26.36
CA GLU A 600 -21.15 1.16 26.17
C GLU A 600 -20.75 1.96 27.40
N GLU A 601 -20.96 1.42 28.58
CA GLU A 601 -20.54 1.99 29.86
C GLU A 601 -19.03 2.17 29.95
N THR A 602 -18.25 1.22 29.41
CA THR A 602 -16.79 1.34 29.35
C THR A 602 -16.38 2.46 28.41
N ARG A 603 -17.05 2.60 27.27
CA ARG A 603 -16.81 3.72 26.35
C ARG A 603 -17.10 5.06 27.00
N ALA A 604 -18.25 5.19 27.67
CA ALA A 604 -18.62 6.40 28.40
C ALA A 604 -17.62 6.71 29.52
N TYR A 605 -17.16 5.70 30.25
CA TYR A 605 -16.15 5.86 31.30
C TYR A 605 -14.80 6.32 30.74
N VAL A 606 -14.29 5.71 29.66
CA VAL A 606 -13.06 6.13 28.99
C VAL A 606 -13.16 7.57 28.49
N ALA A 607 -14.29 7.96 27.88
CA ALA A 607 -14.53 9.32 27.44
C ALA A 607 -14.52 10.33 28.61
N ALA A 608 -15.15 10.00 29.73
CA ALA A 608 -15.14 10.82 30.93
C ALA A 608 -13.73 10.97 31.54
N LEU A 609 -12.94 9.90 31.57
CA LEU A 609 -11.54 9.95 32.01
C LEU A 609 -10.71 10.87 31.12
N TRP A 610 -10.91 10.81 29.79
CA TRP A 610 -10.22 11.67 28.84
C TRP A 610 -10.57 13.15 29.06
N GLN A 611 -11.87 13.46 29.13
CA GLN A 611 -12.35 14.82 29.37
C GLN A 611 -11.87 15.39 30.71
N GLY A 612 -11.76 14.53 31.71
CA GLY A 612 -11.25 14.89 33.05
C GLY A 612 -9.72 14.91 33.15
N GLY A 613 -8.97 14.68 32.05
CA GLY A 613 -7.50 14.66 32.06
C GLY A 613 -6.89 13.54 32.89
N ARG A 614 -7.63 12.45 33.14
CA ARG A 614 -7.22 11.33 33.99
C ARG A 614 -6.30 10.36 33.27
N LEU A 615 -5.15 10.85 32.76
CA LEU A 615 -4.22 10.09 31.89
C LEU A 615 -3.67 8.82 32.58
N GLU A 616 -3.48 8.88 33.91
CA GLU A 616 -3.01 7.72 34.70
C GLU A 616 -4.02 6.55 34.67
N GLN A 617 -5.31 6.83 34.79
CA GLN A 617 -6.36 5.81 34.73
C GLN A 617 -6.49 5.24 33.33
N LEU A 618 -6.38 6.07 32.28
CA LEU A 618 -6.35 5.62 30.91
C LEU A 618 -5.15 4.71 30.64
N THR A 619 -3.97 5.06 31.15
CA THR A 619 -2.77 4.21 31.09
C THR A 619 -3.02 2.82 31.70
N ARG A 620 -3.65 2.78 32.90
CA ARG A 620 -3.96 1.49 33.55
C ARG A 620 -4.93 0.64 32.76
N LEU A 621 -6.00 1.24 32.22
CA LEU A 621 -6.96 0.55 31.37
C LEU A 621 -6.29 0.00 30.12
N TRP A 622 -5.46 0.81 29.44
CA TRP A 622 -4.70 0.39 28.29
C TRP A 622 -3.81 -0.82 28.57
N LEU A 623 -3.02 -0.77 29.63
CA LEU A 623 -2.12 -1.86 30.02
C LEU A 623 -2.85 -3.09 30.56
N ALA A 624 -4.09 -2.93 31.04
CA ALA A 624 -4.96 -4.04 31.41
C ALA A 624 -5.68 -4.71 30.23
N GLY A 625 -5.50 -4.18 29.00
CA GLY A 625 -6.05 -4.79 27.79
C GLY A 625 -7.25 -4.06 27.17
N VAL A 626 -7.82 -3.04 27.83
CA VAL A 626 -8.95 -2.28 27.27
C VAL A 626 -8.48 -1.44 26.08
N ASP A 627 -9.23 -1.47 24.97
CA ASP A 627 -8.99 -0.56 23.85
C ASP A 627 -9.57 0.83 24.16
N VAL A 628 -8.69 1.71 24.64
CA VAL A 628 -9.04 3.11 24.91
C VAL A 628 -9.01 3.97 23.64
N CYS A 629 -8.33 3.51 22.57
CA CYS A 629 -8.10 4.30 21.35
C CYS A 629 -9.39 4.51 20.56
N ALA A 630 -10.30 3.54 20.55
CA ALA A 630 -11.55 3.61 19.79
C ALA A 630 -12.49 4.75 20.25
N VAL A 631 -12.30 5.25 21.46
CA VAL A 631 -13.20 6.23 22.12
C VAL A 631 -12.60 7.65 22.13
N LEU A 632 -11.28 7.78 21.99
CA LEU A 632 -10.62 9.06 22.10
C LEU A 632 -10.95 9.97 20.91
N PRO A 633 -11.19 11.28 21.14
CA PRO A 633 -11.58 12.20 20.09
C PRO A 633 -10.45 12.40 19.08
N ALA A 634 -10.83 12.71 17.83
CA ALA A 634 -9.90 13.17 16.83
C ALA A 634 -9.25 14.50 17.28
N HIS A 635 -7.97 14.65 17.00
CA HIS A 635 -7.26 15.90 17.24
C HIS A 635 -7.78 17.00 16.28
N PRO A 636 -8.16 18.17 16.77
CA PRO A 636 -8.68 19.26 15.92
C PRO A 636 -7.60 20.04 15.17
N GLY A 637 -6.39 19.51 15.02
CA GLY A 637 -5.24 20.22 14.47
C GLY A 637 -4.86 19.84 13.04
N PRO A 638 -4.05 20.65 12.37
CA PRO A 638 -3.66 20.44 10.99
C PRO A 638 -2.65 19.31 10.84
N GLY A 639 -2.97 18.37 9.99
CA GLY A 639 -2.01 17.51 9.29
C GLY A 639 -1.58 16.26 10.02
N ALA A 640 -1.78 15.13 9.35
CA ALA A 640 -1.19 13.86 9.73
C ALA A 640 0.34 13.98 9.77
N VAL A 641 0.94 13.54 10.88
CA VAL A 641 2.40 13.45 11.03
C VAL A 641 2.88 12.17 10.36
N GLU A 642 3.94 12.26 9.55
CA GLU A 642 4.56 11.06 8.98
C GLU A 642 5.39 10.35 10.04
N LEU A 643 4.87 9.23 10.51
CA LEU A 643 5.57 8.34 11.43
C LEU A 643 5.98 7.06 10.70
N PRO A 644 7.17 6.51 11.01
CA PRO A 644 7.59 5.25 10.43
C PRO A 644 6.63 4.13 10.83
N ALA A 645 6.37 3.21 9.90
CA ALA A 645 5.58 2.02 10.17
C ALA A 645 6.26 1.12 11.23
N THR A 646 5.51 0.22 11.82
CA THR A 646 6.01 -0.84 12.71
C THR A 646 7.19 -1.56 12.08
N VAL A 647 8.23 -1.78 12.86
CA VAL A 647 9.40 -2.53 12.42
C VAL A 647 9.01 -4.00 12.28
N LEU A 648 8.97 -4.49 11.07
CA LEU A 648 8.81 -5.92 10.81
C LEU A 648 10.00 -6.70 11.36
N ARG A 649 9.75 -7.91 11.81
CA ARG A 649 10.78 -8.86 12.21
C ARG A 649 10.64 -10.15 11.40
N PRO A 650 10.88 -10.04 10.09
CA PRO A 650 10.74 -11.16 9.21
C PRO A 650 11.81 -12.22 9.51
N ARG A 651 11.44 -13.47 9.33
CA ARG A 651 12.33 -14.61 9.50
C ARG A 651 12.10 -15.62 8.37
N PRO A 652 13.10 -16.39 7.98
CA PRO A 652 12.89 -17.52 7.11
C PRO A 652 11.87 -18.48 7.74
N LEU A 653 10.92 -18.94 6.96
CA LEU A 653 9.96 -19.94 7.41
C LEU A 653 10.51 -21.31 7.01
N GLU A 654 10.82 -22.15 8.01
CA GLU A 654 11.18 -23.54 7.75
C GLU A 654 9.99 -24.27 7.12
N PRO A 655 10.23 -25.10 6.08
CA PRO A 655 9.21 -26.01 5.62
C PRO A 655 8.82 -26.90 6.80
N GLY A 656 7.54 -26.99 7.11
CA GLY A 656 7.05 -27.91 8.15
C GLY A 656 7.60 -29.32 7.88
N PRO A 657 7.82 -30.15 8.92
CA PRO A 657 8.37 -31.49 8.75
C PRO A 657 7.52 -32.21 7.71
N GLY A 658 8.13 -32.43 6.54
CA GLY A 658 7.50 -33.16 5.46
C GLY A 658 7.14 -34.55 5.99
N THR A 659 5.96 -35.00 5.66
CA THR A 659 5.65 -36.44 5.65
C THR A 659 6.52 -37.09 4.55
N ASP A 660 7.83 -37.11 4.77
CA ASP A 660 8.74 -37.95 4.05
C ASP A 660 8.49 -39.38 4.56
N GLY A 661 7.68 -40.14 3.85
CA GLY A 661 7.43 -41.51 4.21
C GLY A 661 6.29 -42.15 3.46
N ALA A 662 6.32 -42.15 2.13
CA ALA A 662 5.78 -43.25 1.36
C ALA A 662 6.62 -43.41 0.09
N PRO A 663 7.34 -44.52 -0.10
CA PRO A 663 7.96 -44.86 -1.37
C PRO A 663 6.87 -45.28 -2.36
N GLN A 664 6.97 -44.81 -3.59
CA GLN A 664 6.32 -45.13 -4.86
C GLN A 664 4.93 -44.59 -5.09
#